data_b3850c622983909b41beed9ee2e6ee45
#
_entry.id   b3850c622983909b41beed9ee2e6ee45
#
_cell.length_a   1.000
_cell.length_b   1.000
_cell.length_c   1.000
_cell.angle_alpha   90.00
_cell.angle_beta   90.00
_cell.angle_gamma   90.00
#
_symmetry.space_group_name_H-M   'P 1'
#
loop_
_entity.id
_entity.type
_entity.pdbx_description
1 polymer ?
#
loop_
_entity_poly.entity_id
_entity_poly.type
_entity_poly.pdbx_seq_one_letter_code
_entity_poly.pdbx_strand_id
1 'polypeptide(L)'
;MKILSSTPSQSTMKISRLLTCSILLGLSGGLPLLPINFTVPAAQAQSLPAAIRQAYGLLEKGLVDDAIRAFEQFLGSNPQSLEGKLGLAIAYQRRGRNDDAWNAYNQVLSRDPNNQTALKAVGEMGVYKQEWQARGIEALTVLLDSNPNNITARSQRALLLGYQGRFPEALADYQLLLANNPAGETILGAAQIYTYSGDYQQGLALFKRYQSLGKTIPPNAAGAYALALRETGSATQAIQILETQLRQSQKLDSTTIQLRADLAQAYSASGQLSQALSILNPLRGRADATLPLARALTSIGRKQRRTDIYQEGVTLYRQILKPNTSFAIAKEIADVFSELPSERAAALDIYEQLLQQQPNNRSLILKRLTIANQLGNISRAELQQQLNQVLQPLPSDKAELRAIATALVPLDPPDPALLPVYQSLINAGVDEPFLLFRVAQIFIQENQLDKAKQAVAAYQATSVGSSDLTSELLLAEIERRENKLEASATRYQKILQSQPNLDLENSAWRGLAGIRLAQQRYDEAIAIYDRLLASNPNDLQIKLGRTAIAYQAQKISEAEAEAVLNQWLQTQPGNNFPSEVFNLVGTLPASEKRESLYNTLLAIDPDHTPVQLRRLQLIAKRDPNQALELVEELIARNPDNISPYFIKGELALTLKKYELASQAYRAILQREPENIGALMALGGVKFTQQLYLEAKTYYTRVLEISPGYLDARKNLAELNAALDQPFTAVEQFKALNAEQEAETGTPNPQITDRVEHLEVDILKRRGFQPYWERY
;
A
#
# COMPACT_ATOMS: atom_id res chain seq x y z
N MET A 1 -14.40 14.17 8.53
CA MET A 1 -14.69 12.78 8.19
C MET A 1 -13.59 12.08 7.38
N LYS A 2 -12.40 12.62 7.31
CA LYS A 2 -11.21 12.05 6.65
C LYS A 2 -10.15 11.57 7.68
N ILE A 3 -10.57 10.90 8.75
CA ILE A 3 -9.63 10.30 9.72
C ILE A 3 -8.96 9.05 9.13
N LEU A 4 -9.52 8.47 8.06
CA LEU A 4 -8.91 7.36 7.31
C LEU A 4 -7.94 7.79 6.19
N SER A 5 -7.71 9.08 5.98
CA SER A 5 -6.70 9.54 5.02
C SER A 5 -5.27 9.57 5.61
N SER A 6 -5.09 9.21 6.89
CA SER A 6 -3.79 8.74 7.29
C SER A 6 -3.65 7.32 6.76
N THR A 7 -3.27 7.21 5.51
CA THR A 7 -2.69 6.00 4.99
C THR A 7 -1.76 5.40 6.03
N PRO A 8 -1.80 4.11 6.29
CA PRO A 8 -0.55 3.48 6.62
C PRO A 8 0.40 3.93 5.52
N SER A 9 1.42 4.72 5.84
CA SER A 9 2.38 5.15 4.84
C SER A 9 2.71 3.92 4.01
N GLN A 10 2.84 4.05 2.71
CA GLN A 10 3.14 2.94 1.78
C GLN A 10 4.32 2.07 2.25
N SER A 11 5.03 2.49 3.30
CA SER A 11 6.11 1.77 3.97
C SER A 11 5.68 0.53 4.76
N THR A 12 4.41 0.39 5.15
CA THR A 12 3.91 -0.83 5.82
C THR A 12 3.31 -1.85 4.88
N MET A 13 2.97 -1.46 3.66
CA MET A 13 2.69 -2.45 2.64
C MET A 13 3.99 -3.24 2.42
N LYS A 14 4.01 -4.49 2.83
CA LYS A 14 5.03 -5.45 2.44
C LYS A 14 4.98 -5.59 0.92
N ILE A 15 5.55 -4.63 0.20
CA ILE A 15 5.88 -4.74 -1.22
C ILE A 15 7.11 -5.66 -1.33
N SER A 16 7.13 -6.75 -0.56
CA SER A 16 8.15 -7.78 -0.69
C SER A 16 8.07 -8.49 -2.05
N ARG A 17 6.96 -8.30 -2.78
CA ARG A 17 6.72 -8.96 -4.07
C ARG A 17 7.16 -8.16 -5.29
N LEU A 18 7.37 -6.86 -5.20
CA LEU A 18 7.86 -6.05 -6.34
C LEU A 18 9.38 -6.13 -6.53
N LEU A 19 10.13 -6.53 -5.50
CA LEU A 19 11.59 -6.70 -5.58
C LEU A 19 12.02 -8.04 -6.18
N THR A 20 11.12 -9.01 -6.31
CA THR A 20 11.47 -10.35 -6.78
C THR A 20 11.81 -10.44 -8.26
N CYS A 21 11.28 -9.55 -9.09
CA CYS A 21 11.60 -9.57 -10.54
C CYS A 21 13.03 -9.12 -10.88
N SER A 22 13.68 -8.39 -9.99
CA SER A 22 14.94 -7.73 -10.32
C SER A 22 16.20 -8.37 -9.73
N ILE A 23 16.05 -9.34 -8.81
CA ILE A 23 17.20 -10.03 -8.19
C ILE A 23 17.92 -10.97 -9.16
N LEU A 24 17.29 -11.31 -10.28
CA LEU A 24 17.78 -12.30 -11.24
C LEU A 24 18.89 -11.82 -12.18
N LEU A 25 19.20 -10.53 -12.21
CA LEU A 25 20.15 -9.96 -13.17
C LEU A 25 21.63 -10.10 -12.78
N GLY A 26 21.96 -10.68 -11.63
CA GLY A 26 23.33 -10.85 -11.13
C GLY A 26 23.88 -12.28 -11.21
N LEU A 27 23.12 -13.26 -11.67
CA LEU A 27 23.55 -14.68 -11.66
C LEU A 27 24.24 -15.10 -12.96
N SER A 28 25.32 -14.43 -13.35
CA SER A 28 26.28 -14.97 -14.34
C SER A 28 27.30 -15.91 -13.69
N GLY A 29 26.88 -16.65 -12.67
CA GLY A 29 27.66 -17.78 -12.12
C GLY A 29 27.30 -19.03 -12.90
N GLY A 30 28.17 -19.44 -13.85
CA GLY A 30 27.97 -20.60 -14.69
C GLY A 30 27.59 -21.84 -13.88
N LEU A 31 26.48 -22.47 -14.24
CA LEU A 31 26.22 -23.85 -13.90
C LEU A 31 27.42 -24.71 -14.42
N PRO A 32 27.91 -25.71 -13.67
CA PRO A 32 28.91 -26.62 -14.19
C PRO A 32 28.33 -27.24 -15.47
N LEU A 33 29.02 -27.04 -16.58
CA LEU A 33 28.70 -27.66 -17.86
C LEU A 33 28.69 -29.17 -17.67
N LEU A 34 27.51 -29.77 -17.69
CA LEU A 34 27.44 -31.21 -17.94
C LEU A 34 28.03 -31.43 -19.34
N PRO A 35 28.94 -32.37 -19.53
CA PRO A 35 29.49 -32.64 -20.83
C PRO A 35 28.35 -33.09 -21.76
N ILE A 36 28.03 -32.26 -22.73
CA ILE A 36 27.02 -32.59 -23.74
C ILE A 36 27.69 -33.59 -24.66
N ASN A 37 27.42 -34.89 -24.46
CA ASN A 37 27.84 -35.93 -25.38
C ASN A 37 26.90 -35.89 -26.59
N PHE A 38 27.27 -35.10 -27.58
CA PHE A 38 26.67 -35.22 -28.92
C PHE A 38 27.30 -36.37 -29.65
N THR A 39 26.64 -37.52 -29.65
CA THR A 39 26.95 -38.60 -30.59
C THR A 39 26.05 -38.45 -31.80
N VAL A 40 26.65 -38.25 -32.98
CA VAL A 40 25.89 -38.33 -34.23
C VAL A 40 25.38 -39.76 -34.37
N PRO A 41 24.04 -40.00 -34.54
CA PRO A 41 23.56 -41.36 -34.74
C PRO A 41 24.29 -42.01 -35.91
N ALA A 42 24.78 -43.23 -35.77
CA ALA A 42 25.62 -43.94 -36.73
C ALA A 42 24.99 -44.02 -38.16
N ALA A 43 23.65 -44.03 -38.24
CA ALA A 43 22.91 -44.03 -39.51
C ALA A 43 23.01 -42.67 -40.26
N GLN A 44 23.07 -41.54 -39.52
CA GLN A 44 23.25 -40.21 -40.13
C GLN A 44 24.70 -39.92 -40.49
N ALA A 45 25.64 -40.51 -39.77
CA ALA A 45 27.07 -40.35 -40.02
C ALA A 45 27.50 -40.90 -41.37
N GLN A 46 26.85 -41.93 -41.92
CA GLN A 46 27.17 -42.51 -43.20
C GLN A 46 26.76 -41.69 -44.44
N SER A 47 25.78 -40.80 -44.28
CA SER A 47 25.28 -39.91 -45.35
C SER A 47 26.02 -38.56 -45.44
N LEU A 48 26.86 -38.23 -44.45
CA LEU A 48 27.56 -36.94 -44.40
C LEU A 48 28.77 -36.91 -45.38
N PRO A 49 29.08 -35.71 -45.97
CA PRO A 49 30.31 -35.51 -46.73
C PRO A 49 31.54 -35.93 -45.96
N ALA A 50 32.55 -36.51 -46.63
CA ALA A 50 33.75 -37.02 -46.01
C ALA A 50 34.48 -35.97 -45.13
N ALA A 51 34.53 -34.71 -45.59
CA ALA A 51 35.14 -33.61 -44.86
C ALA A 51 34.40 -33.30 -43.55
N ILE A 52 33.05 -33.38 -43.53
CA ILE A 52 32.26 -33.20 -42.30
C ILE A 52 32.48 -34.36 -41.35
N ARG A 53 32.49 -35.58 -41.81
CA ARG A 53 32.82 -36.78 -40.97
C ARG A 53 34.21 -36.68 -40.34
N GLN A 54 35.19 -36.22 -41.12
CA GLN A 54 36.53 -35.97 -40.57
C GLN A 54 36.52 -34.90 -39.47
N ALA A 55 35.81 -33.79 -39.67
CA ALA A 55 35.68 -32.69 -38.69
C ALA A 55 35.00 -33.16 -37.39
N TYR A 56 33.92 -33.97 -37.47
CA TYR A 56 33.31 -34.57 -36.27
C TYR A 56 34.29 -35.58 -35.60
N GLY A 57 35.05 -36.37 -36.36
CA GLY A 57 36.06 -37.23 -35.79
C GLY A 57 37.19 -36.50 -35.03
N LEU A 58 37.53 -35.29 -35.46
CA LEU A 58 38.41 -34.39 -34.69
C LEU A 58 37.76 -33.94 -33.36
N LEU A 59 36.46 -33.58 -33.37
CA LEU A 59 35.71 -33.24 -32.15
C LEU A 59 35.67 -34.42 -31.16
N GLU A 60 35.46 -35.66 -31.62
CA GLU A 60 35.45 -36.87 -30.79
C GLU A 60 36.80 -37.11 -30.14
N LYS A 61 37.90 -36.80 -30.83
CA LYS A 61 39.28 -36.90 -30.30
C LYS A 61 39.66 -35.73 -29.41
N GLY A 62 38.76 -34.74 -29.17
CA GLY A 62 39.03 -33.56 -28.37
C GLY A 62 39.89 -32.48 -29.07
N LEU A 63 40.16 -32.64 -30.36
CA LEU A 63 40.93 -31.71 -31.18
C LEU A 63 40.04 -30.58 -31.70
N VAL A 64 39.52 -29.75 -30.76
CA VAL A 64 38.42 -28.78 -31.02
C VAL A 64 38.85 -27.69 -32.00
N ASP A 65 40.08 -27.14 -31.86
CA ASP A 65 40.57 -26.09 -32.77
C ASP A 65 40.79 -26.60 -34.19
N ASP A 66 41.21 -27.86 -34.36
CA ASP A 66 41.36 -28.51 -35.67
C ASP A 66 39.97 -28.75 -36.30
N ALA A 67 39.03 -29.17 -35.50
CA ALA A 67 37.64 -29.34 -35.95
C ALA A 67 37.01 -28.00 -36.42
N ILE A 68 37.23 -26.91 -35.70
CA ILE A 68 36.78 -25.56 -36.10
C ILE A 68 37.34 -25.23 -37.52
N ARG A 69 38.66 -25.37 -37.71
CA ARG A 69 39.28 -25.07 -38.99
C ARG A 69 38.73 -25.97 -40.09
N ALA A 70 38.50 -27.24 -39.82
CA ALA A 70 37.94 -28.17 -40.79
C ALA A 70 36.51 -27.81 -41.22
N PHE A 71 35.66 -27.42 -40.25
CA PHE A 71 34.30 -26.95 -40.56
C PHE A 71 34.30 -25.61 -41.30
N GLU A 72 35.16 -24.65 -40.91
CA GLU A 72 35.31 -23.36 -41.57
C GLU A 72 35.76 -23.54 -43.05
N GLN A 73 36.77 -24.39 -43.28
CA GLN A 73 37.27 -24.72 -44.62
C GLN A 73 36.16 -25.35 -45.46
N PHE A 74 35.42 -26.32 -44.92
CA PHE A 74 34.28 -26.93 -45.64
C PHE A 74 33.20 -25.90 -45.97
N LEU A 75 32.85 -25.00 -45.05
CA LEU A 75 31.86 -23.97 -45.25
C LEU A 75 32.33 -22.90 -46.22
N GLY A 76 33.62 -22.67 -46.37
CA GLY A 76 34.16 -21.79 -47.42
C GLY A 76 33.76 -22.24 -48.83
N SER A 77 33.68 -23.55 -49.09
CA SER A 77 33.20 -24.12 -50.36
C SER A 77 31.71 -24.45 -50.38
N ASN A 78 31.10 -24.61 -49.19
CA ASN A 78 29.69 -25.02 -49.03
C ASN A 78 28.97 -24.14 -47.99
N PRO A 79 28.82 -22.81 -48.24
CA PRO A 79 28.36 -21.86 -47.24
C PRO A 79 26.91 -22.06 -46.80
N GLN A 80 26.20 -22.92 -47.49
CA GLN A 80 24.78 -23.19 -47.24
C GLN A 80 24.53 -24.51 -46.50
N SER A 81 25.62 -25.31 -46.23
CA SER A 81 25.48 -26.59 -45.54
C SER A 81 25.00 -26.40 -44.09
N LEU A 82 23.83 -26.94 -43.77
CA LEU A 82 23.28 -26.95 -42.43
C LEU A 82 24.11 -27.82 -41.49
N GLU A 83 24.56 -28.98 -41.98
CA GLU A 83 25.40 -29.91 -41.23
C GLU A 83 26.74 -29.30 -40.89
N GLY A 84 27.37 -28.56 -41.85
CA GLY A 84 28.62 -27.85 -41.60
C GLY A 84 28.44 -26.73 -40.54
N LYS A 85 27.38 -25.95 -40.63
CA LYS A 85 27.08 -24.91 -39.65
C LYS A 85 26.80 -25.50 -38.27
N LEU A 86 26.03 -26.59 -38.19
CA LEU A 86 25.71 -27.27 -36.96
C LEU A 86 27.00 -27.83 -36.28
N GLY A 87 27.86 -28.47 -37.09
CA GLY A 87 29.14 -28.95 -36.61
C GLY A 87 30.04 -27.83 -36.07
N LEU A 88 30.11 -26.70 -36.79
CA LEU A 88 30.87 -25.53 -36.36
C LEU A 88 30.31 -24.94 -35.09
N ALA A 89 28.98 -24.86 -34.95
CA ALA A 89 28.32 -24.37 -33.71
C ALA A 89 28.68 -25.24 -32.50
N ILE A 90 28.64 -26.57 -32.64
CA ILE A 90 29.07 -27.53 -31.62
C ILE A 90 30.56 -27.37 -31.28
N ALA A 91 31.43 -27.16 -32.27
CA ALA A 91 32.84 -26.94 -32.07
C ALA A 91 33.12 -25.64 -31.30
N TYR A 92 32.46 -24.54 -31.65
CA TYR A 92 32.56 -23.27 -30.91
C TYR A 92 32.08 -23.41 -29.47
N GLN A 93 30.96 -24.10 -29.24
CA GLN A 93 30.43 -24.33 -27.88
C GLN A 93 31.43 -25.14 -27.04
N ARG A 94 32.02 -26.22 -27.59
CA ARG A 94 33.06 -27.02 -26.88
C ARG A 94 34.34 -26.23 -26.61
N ARG A 95 34.66 -25.24 -27.45
CA ARG A 95 35.81 -24.36 -27.25
C ARG A 95 35.53 -23.27 -26.21
N GLY A 96 34.25 -23.06 -25.80
CA GLY A 96 33.83 -21.98 -24.92
C GLY A 96 33.63 -20.63 -25.64
N ARG A 97 33.62 -20.63 -27.00
CA ARG A 97 33.30 -19.48 -27.83
C ARG A 97 31.79 -19.31 -27.92
N ASN A 98 31.18 -18.94 -26.78
CA ASN A 98 29.72 -18.97 -26.64
C ASN A 98 28.99 -18.03 -27.59
N ASP A 99 29.51 -16.82 -27.86
CA ASP A 99 28.90 -15.89 -28.81
C ASP A 99 28.86 -16.44 -30.25
N ASP A 100 29.97 -17.03 -30.67
CA ASP A 100 30.09 -17.65 -32.00
C ASP A 100 29.15 -18.88 -32.12
N ALA A 101 29.09 -19.68 -31.07
CA ALA A 101 28.20 -20.84 -31.01
C ALA A 101 26.73 -20.41 -31.09
N TRP A 102 26.34 -19.41 -30.31
CA TRP A 102 24.99 -18.85 -30.31
C TRP A 102 24.58 -18.37 -31.70
N ASN A 103 25.44 -17.59 -32.34
CA ASN A 103 25.19 -17.09 -33.68
C ASN A 103 25.07 -18.22 -34.73
N ALA A 104 25.94 -19.21 -34.64
CA ALA A 104 25.95 -20.35 -35.55
C ALA A 104 24.68 -21.21 -35.39
N TYR A 105 24.25 -21.51 -34.15
CA TYR A 105 23.01 -22.25 -33.90
C TYR A 105 21.79 -21.47 -34.41
N ASN A 106 21.72 -20.17 -34.20
CA ASN A 106 20.62 -19.35 -34.72
C ASN A 106 20.62 -19.28 -36.23
N GLN A 107 21.78 -19.32 -36.91
CA GLN A 107 21.84 -19.48 -38.37
C GLN A 107 21.30 -20.83 -38.84
N VAL A 108 21.50 -21.89 -38.07
CA VAL A 108 20.87 -23.19 -38.36
C VAL A 108 19.36 -23.06 -38.23
N LEU A 109 18.86 -22.52 -37.12
CA LEU A 109 17.42 -22.35 -36.85
C LEU A 109 16.71 -21.41 -37.83
N SER A 110 17.43 -20.45 -38.39
CA SER A 110 16.82 -19.56 -39.43
C SER A 110 16.47 -20.32 -40.74
N ARG A 111 17.06 -21.49 -40.99
CA ARG A 111 16.82 -22.31 -42.19
C ARG A 111 16.07 -23.61 -41.89
N ASP A 112 16.35 -24.19 -40.74
CA ASP A 112 15.66 -25.37 -40.22
C ASP A 112 15.14 -25.04 -38.82
N PRO A 113 13.96 -24.38 -38.69
CA PRO A 113 13.39 -23.97 -37.40
C PRO A 113 13.11 -25.12 -36.45
N ASN A 114 13.04 -26.35 -36.93
CA ASN A 114 12.74 -27.55 -36.15
C ASN A 114 13.99 -28.40 -35.83
N ASN A 115 15.18 -27.89 -36.10
CA ASN A 115 16.41 -28.61 -35.82
C ASN A 115 16.57 -28.87 -34.32
N GLN A 116 16.33 -30.12 -33.90
CA GLN A 116 16.29 -30.51 -32.48
C GLN A 116 17.58 -30.20 -31.73
N THR A 117 18.74 -30.40 -32.40
CA THR A 117 20.05 -30.14 -31.80
C THR A 117 20.29 -28.66 -31.55
N ALA A 118 19.96 -27.82 -32.55
CA ALA A 118 20.10 -26.38 -32.43
C ALA A 118 19.09 -25.78 -31.45
N LEU A 119 17.82 -26.25 -31.46
CA LEU A 119 16.80 -25.83 -30.51
C LEU A 119 17.23 -26.11 -29.05
N LYS A 120 17.72 -27.33 -28.80
CA LYS A 120 18.23 -27.70 -27.48
C LYS A 120 19.40 -26.82 -27.07
N ALA A 121 20.39 -26.63 -27.95
CA ALA A 121 21.57 -25.83 -27.66
C ALA A 121 21.21 -24.34 -27.39
N VAL A 122 20.36 -23.73 -28.18
CA VAL A 122 19.90 -22.36 -27.98
C VAL A 122 19.12 -22.24 -26.66
N GLY A 123 18.27 -23.21 -26.33
CA GLY A 123 17.60 -23.28 -25.05
C GLY A 123 18.55 -23.33 -23.87
N GLU A 124 19.54 -24.22 -23.91
CA GLU A 124 20.55 -24.37 -22.86
C GLU A 124 21.44 -23.12 -22.71
N MET A 125 21.80 -22.50 -23.82
CA MET A 125 22.64 -21.28 -23.82
C MET A 125 21.87 -20.04 -23.36
N GLY A 126 20.56 -20.06 -23.38
CA GLY A 126 19.72 -18.94 -22.93
C GLY A 126 20.03 -18.45 -21.51
N VAL A 127 20.57 -19.29 -20.64
CA VAL A 127 20.96 -18.91 -19.27
C VAL A 127 22.24 -18.06 -19.19
N TYR A 128 23.05 -18.03 -20.25
CA TYR A 128 24.37 -17.37 -20.19
C TYR A 128 24.30 -15.86 -20.27
N LYS A 129 23.31 -15.32 -21.00
CA LYS A 129 23.12 -13.88 -21.18
C LYS A 129 21.64 -13.52 -21.13
N GLN A 130 21.34 -12.38 -20.55
CA GLN A 130 19.95 -11.89 -20.42
C GLN A 130 19.29 -11.71 -21.80
N GLU A 131 20.02 -11.15 -22.76
CA GLU A 131 19.53 -10.94 -24.13
C GLU A 131 19.24 -12.25 -24.89
N TRP A 132 19.74 -13.40 -24.41
CA TRP A 132 19.51 -14.70 -25.02
C TRP A 132 18.29 -15.44 -24.45
N GLN A 133 17.79 -15.02 -23.28
CA GLN A 133 16.72 -15.72 -22.58
C GLN A 133 15.42 -15.83 -23.39
N ALA A 134 14.98 -14.74 -24.03
CA ALA A 134 13.76 -14.75 -24.82
C ALA A 134 13.83 -15.77 -25.96
N ARG A 135 14.93 -15.75 -26.72
CA ARG A 135 15.15 -16.69 -27.81
C ARG A 135 15.32 -18.12 -27.33
N GLY A 136 15.95 -18.33 -26.15
CA GLY A 136 16.03 -19.63 -25.48
C GLY A 136 14.66 -20.20 -25.13
N ILE A 137 13.76 -19.37 -24.59
CA ILE A 137 12.36 -19.75 -24.29
C ILE A 137 11.61 -20.17 -25.55
N GLU A 138 11.74 -19.39 -26.65
CA GLU A 138 11.12 -19.72 -27.93
C GLU A 138 11.60 -21.08 -28.45
N ALA A 139 12.91 -21.30 -28.46
CA ALA A 139 13.51 -22.56 -28.92
C ALA A 139 13.03 -23.76 -28.08
N LEU A 140 12.99 -23.62 -26.76
CA LEU A 140 12.49 -24.68 -25.86
C LEU A 140 10.98 -24.90 -26.02
N THR A 141 10.22 -23.88 -26.36
CA THR A 141 8.77 -24.01 -26.64
C THR A 141 8.54 -24.84 -27.92
N VAL A 142 9.24 -24.53 -29.00
CA VAL A 142 9.18 -25.33 -30.25
C VAL A 142 9.60 -26.78 -29.97
N LEU A 143 10.62 -26.99 -29.14
CA LEU A 143 11.06 -28.32 -28.75
C LEU A 143 9.99 -29.09 -27.97
N LEU A 144 9.28 -28.41 -27.08
CA LEU A 144 8.18 -28.99 -26.27
C LEU A 144 6.90 -29.20 -27.08
N ASP A 145 6.63 -28.40 -28.10
CA ASP A 145 5.51 -28.62 -29.04
C ASP A 145 5.70 -29.92 -29.81
N SER A 146 6.96 -30.24 -30.17
CA SER A 146 7.30 -31.51 -30.82
C SER A 146 7.41 -32.70 -29.89
N ASN A 147 7.80 -32.46 -28.63
CA ASN A 147 7.94 -33.47 -27.59
C ASN A 147 7.50 -32.94 -26.22
N PRO A 148 6.20 -32.95 -25.92
CA PRO A 148 5.65 -32.42 -24.67
C PRO A 148 6.16 -33.07 -23.39
N ASN A 149 6.72 -34.29 -23.47
CA ASN A 149 7.25 -35.03 -22.32
C ASN A 149 8.75 -34.82 -22.09
N ASN A 150 9.39 -33.91 -22.81
CA ASN A 150 10.80 -33.60 -22.62
C ASN A 150 11.06 -32.86 -21.30
N ILE A 151 11.38 -33.64 -20.25
CA ILE A 151 11.63 -33.15 -18.88
C ILE A 151 12.74 -32.10 -18.86
N THR A 152 13.85 -32.32 -19.57
CA THR A 152 14.99 -31.40 -19.59
C THR A 152 14.60 -30.06 -20.21
N ALA A 153 13.96 -30.09 -21.39
CA ALA A 153 13.53 -28.86 -22.08
C ALA A 153 12.51 -28.07 -21.24
N ARG A 154 11.56 -28.77 -20.59
CA ARG A 154 10.59 -28.13 -19.69
C ARG A 154 11.25 -27.49 -18.48
N SER A 155 12.20 -28.17 -17.84
CA SER A 155 12.94 -27.64 -16.69
C SER A 155 13.75 -26.40 -17.04
N GLN A 156 14.40 -26.41 -18.21
CA GLN A 156 15.17 -25.27 -18.70
C GLN A 156 14.26 -24.10 -19.09
N ARG A 157 13.12 -24.36 -19.75
CA ARG A 157 12.15 -23.32 -20.06
C ARG A 157 11.58 -22.67 -18.80
N ALA A 158 11.21 -23.47 -17.80
CA ALA A 158 10.75 -22.99 -16.52
C ALA A 158 11.77 -22.06 -15.83
N LEU A 159 13.05 -22.43 -15.87
CA LEU A 159 14.12 -21.62 -15.31
C LEU A 159 14.27 -20.27 -16.05
N LEU A 160 14.29 -20.29 -17.39
CA LEU A 160 14.41 -19.08 -18.19
C LEU A 160 13.19 -18.16 -18.03
N LEU A 161 11.97 -18.73 -18.00
CA LEU A 161 10.74 -18.00 -17.73
C LEU A 161 10.81 -17.31 -16.34
N GLY A 162 11.30 -18.04 -15.34
CA GLY A 162 11.52 -17.47 -14.01
C GLY A 162 12.54 -16.33 -14.01
N TYR A 163 13.62 -16.45 -14.78
CA TYR A 163 14.63 -15.39 -14.92
C TYR A 163 14.08 -14.14 -15.62
N GLN A 164 13.07 -14.28 -16.48
CA GLN A 164 12.36 -13.16 -17.06
C GLN A 164 11.23 -12.61 -16.18
N GLY A 165 11.03 -13.19 -14.98
CA GLY A 165 9.92 -12.80 -14.10
C GLY A 165 8.55 -13.31 -14.55
N ARG A 166 8.48 -14.20 -15.56
CA ARG A 166 7.25 -14.87 -16.05
C ARG A 166 6.91 -16.03 -15.10
N PHE A 167 6.75 -15.71 -13.81
CA PHE A 167 6.58 -16.72 -12.76
C PHE A 167 5.37 -17.63 -12.95
N PRO A 168 4.18 -17.17 -13.35
CA PRO A 168 3.04 -18.07 -13.55
C PRO A 168 3.34 -19.19 -14.53
N GLU A 169 3.97 -18.87 -15.65
CA GLU A 169 4.33 -19.85 -16.68
C GLU A 169 5.46 -20.77 -16.19
N ALA A 170 6.47 -20.22 -15.51
CA ALA A 170 7.54 -21.00 -14.92
C ALA A 170 7.01 -22.00 -13.88
N LEU A 171 6.10 -21.56 -13.02
CA LEU A 171 5.51 -22.40 -11.98
C LEU A 171 4.59 -23.49 -12.57
N ALA A 172 3.87 -23.19 -13.66
CA ALA A 172 3.09 -24.22 -14.38
C ALA A 172 3.97 -25.34 -14.88
N ASP A 173 5.12 -25.03 -15.51
CA ASP A 173 6.09 -26.04 -15.94
C ASP A 173 6.67 -26.81 -14.75
N TYR A 174 7.04 -26.13 -13.65
CA TYR A 174 7.57 -26.80 -12.45
C TYR A 174 6.54 -27.68 -11.75
N GLN A 175 5.26 -27.30 -11.70
CA GLN A 175 4.20 -28.13 -11.13
C GLN A 175 4.09 -29.48 -11.84
N LEU A 176 4.15 -29.48 -13.18
CA LEU A 176 4.15 -30.72 -13.98
C LEU A 176 5.38 -31.59 -13.70
N LEU A 177 6.55 -30.94 -13.55
CA LEU A 177 7.81 -31.64 -13.27
C LEU A 177 7.85 -32.24 -11.86
N LEU A 178 7.35 -31.51 -10.87
CA LEU A 178 7.39 -31.91 -9.46
C LEU A 178 6.44 -33.09 -9.14
N ALA A 179 5.44 -33.33 -9.97
CA ALA A 179 4.48 -34.43 -9.83
C ALA A 179 5.12 -35.82 -10.13
N ASN A 180 6.23 -35.88 -10.88
CA ASN A 180 6.78 -37.13 -11.45
C ASN A 180 8.22 -37.43 -11.00
N ASN A 181 8.45 -37.56 -9.69
CA ASN A 181 9.75 -37.90 -9.10
C ASN A 181 10.94 -37.13 -9.71
N PRO A 182 11.00 -35.81 -9.55
CA PRO A 182 11.92 -34.92 -10.25
C PRO A 182 13.38 -35.12 -9.82
N ALA A 183 14.31 -34.87 -10.74
CA ALA A 183 15.73 -34.79 -10.42
C ALA A 183 16.04 -33.68 -9.42
N GLY A 184 17.12 -33.80 -8.66
CA GLY A 184 17.50 -32.81 -7.65
C GLY A 184 17.62 -31.39 -8.24
N GLU A 185 18.20 -31.22 -9.42
CA GLU A 185 18.37 -29.95 -10.09
C GLU A 185 17.03 -29.30 -10.45
N THR A 186 16.04 -30.10 -10.83
CA THR A 186 14.67 -29.62 -11.07
C THR A 186 14.02 -29.12 -9.76
N ILE A 187 14.23 -29.84 -8.64
CA ILE A 187 13.77 -29.42 -7.32
C ILE A 187 14.44 -28.11 -6.92
N LEU A 188 15.75 -27.99 -7.12
CA LEU A 188 16.52 -26.79 -6.80
C LEU A 188 16.06 -25.58 -7.62
N GLY A 189 15.88 -25.76 -8.93
CA GLY A 189 15.36 -24.70 -9.80
C GLY A 189 13.94 -24.26 -9.41
N ALA A 190 13.07 -25.23 -9.12
CA ALA A 190 11.72 -24.96 -8.60
C ALA A 190 11.79 -24.17 -7.27
N ALA A 191 12.63 -24.59 -6.32
CA ALA A 191 12.82 -23.90 -5.04
C ALA A 191 13.20 -22.43 -5.22
N GLN A 192 14.13 -22.14 -6.13
CA GLN A 192 14.54 -20.78 -6.46
C GLN A 192 13.37 -19.98 -7.04
N ILE A 193 12.65 -20.52 -8.02
CA ILE A 193 11.58 -19.81 -8.71
C ILE A 193 10.37 -19.59 -7.79
N TYR A 194 9.96 -20.58 -6.97
CA TYR A 194 8.94 -20.38 -5.94
C TYR A 194 9.34 -19.26 -4.96
N THR A 195 10.60 -19.24 -4.52
CA THR A 195 11.11 -18.18 -3.65
C THR A 195 11.05 -16.81 -4.32
N TYR A 196 11.51 -16.71 -5.57
CA TYR A 196 11.50 -15.44 -6.29
C TYR A 196 10.08 -14.97 -6.70
N SER A 197 9.14 -15.89 -6.85
CA SER A 197 7.72 -15.54 -7.08
C SER A 197 7.02 -15.03 -5.81
N GLY A 198 7.70 -15.12 -4.64
CA GLY A 198 7.16 -14.71 -3.34
C GLY A 198 6.46 -15.82 -2.56
N ASP A 199 6.41 -17.04 -3.07
CA ASP A 199 5.94 -18.20 -2.31
C ASP A 199 7.11 -18.81 -1.52
N TYR A 200 7.49 -18.09 -0.45
CA TYR A 200 8.65 -18.43 0.38
C TYR A 200 8.47 -19.74 1.13
N GLN A 201 7.25 -20.09 1.52
CA GLN A 201 6.95 -21.33 2.23
C GLN A 201 7.18 -22.54 1.33
N GLN A 202 6.65 -22.51 0.12
CA GLN A 202 6.84 -23.58 -0.85
C GLN A 202 8.30 -23.64 -1.32
N GLY A 203 8.94 -22.48 -1.55
CA GLY A 203 10.35 -22.39 -1.86
C GLY A 203 11.21 -23.05 -0.79
N LEU A 204 10.98 -22.74 0.50
CA LEU A 204 11.70 -23.34 1.62
C LEU A 204 11.45 -24.85 1.73
N ALA A 205 10.22 -25.31 1.53
CA ALA A 205 9.90 -26.74 1.54
C ALA A 205 10.66 -27.50 0.45
N LEU A 206 10.80 -26.93 -0.75
CA LEU A 206 11.56 -27.51 -1.84
C LEU A 206 13.06 -27.50 -1.58
N PHE A 207 13.63 -26.45 -0.97
CA PHE A 207 15.02 -26.44 -0.54
C PHE A 207 15.29 -27.55 0.49
N LYS A 208 14.41 -27.75 1.47
CA LYS A 208 14.50 -28.85 2.44
C LYS A 208 14.38 -30.22 1.75
N ARG A 209 13.50 -30.37 0.76
CA ARG A 209 13.38 -31.58 -0.06
C ARG A 209 14.68 -31.85 -0.84
N TYR A 210 15.32 -30.82 -1.40
CA TYR A 210 16.62 -30.96 -2.06
C TYR A 210 17.71 -31.47 -1.09
N GLN A 211 17.75 -30.92 0.11
CA GLN A 211 18.70 -31.33 1.16
C GLN A 211 18.42 -32.77 1.65
N SER A 212 17.17 -33.22 1.70
CA SER A 212 16.81 -34.58 2.09
C SER A 212 17.33 -35.65 1.09
N LEU A 213 17.70 -35.23 -0.12
CA LEU A 213 18.40 -36.09 -1.11
C LEU A 213 19.92 -36.23 -0.82
N GLY A 214 20.41 -35.74 0.33
CA GLY A 214 21.82 -35.72 0.67
C GLY A 214 22.66 -34.67 -0.09
N LYS A 215 21.99 -33.70 -0.74
CA LYS A 215 22.64 -32.65 -1.53
C LYS A 215 22.80 -31.36 -0.71
N THR A 216 23.94 -30.69 -0.88
CA THR A 216 24.19 -29.36 -0.28
C THR A 216 23.70 -28.25 -1.20
N ILE A 217 23.19 -27.17 -0.62
CA ILE A 217 22.74 -25.98 -1.40
C ILE A 217 23.99 -25.35 -2.05
N PRO A 218 24.04 -25.25 -3.38
CA PRO A 218 25.18 -24.67 -4.08
C PRO A 218 25.25 -23.17 -3.93
N PRO A 219 26.42 -22.52 -4.08
CA PRO A 219 26.57 -21.06 -3.88
C PRO A 219 25.61 -20.19 -4.69
N ASN A 220 25.30 -20.58 -5.92
CA ASN A 220 24.37 -19.86 -6.80
C ASN A 220 22.90 -19.94 -6.36
N ALA A 221 22.54 -20.84 -5.47
CA ALA A 221 21.21 -20.96 -4.89
C ALA A 221 21.13 -20.46 -3.44
N ALA A 222 22.27 -20.14 -2.83
CA ALA A 222 22.35 -19.75 -1.42
C ALA A 222 21.56 -18.46 -1.12
N GLY A 223 21.59 -17.48 -2.03
CA GLY A 223 20.83 -16.25 -1.91
C GLY A 223 19.32 -16.50 -1.89
N ALA A 224 18.79 -17.32 -2.80
CA ALA A 224 17.38 -17.68 -2.83
C ALA A 224 16.96 -18.47 -1.57
N TYR A 225 17.80 -19.40 -1.11
CA TYR A 225 17.55 -20.14 0.13
C TYR A 225 17.54 -19.23 1.34
N ALA A 226 18.49 -18.31 1.45
CA ALA A 226 18.54 -17.31 2.51
C ALA A 226 17.33 -16.36 2.46
N LEU A 227 16.88 -15.98 1.27
CA LEU A 227 15.66 -15.19 1.08
C LEU A 227 14.43 -15.95 1.62
N ALA A 228 14.27 -17.23 1.24
CA ALA A 228 13.16 -18.05 1.74
C ALA A 228 13.20 -18.17 3.27
N LEU A 229 14.35 -18.43 3.87
CA LEU A 229 14.53 -18.49 5.32
C LEU A 229 14.19 -17.15 5.99
N ARG A 230 14.70 -16.05 5.45
CA ARG A 230 14.46 -14.70 6.00
C ARG A 230 12.97 -14.34 6.01
N GLU A 231 12.28 -14.59 4.91
CA GLU A 231 10.87 -14.23 4.76
C GLU A 231 9.93 -15.19 5.52
N THR A 232 10.43 -16.38 5.90
CA THR A 232 9.69 -17.33 6.77
C THR A 232 10.10 -17.22 8.25
N GLY A 233 10.78 -16.13 8.66
CA GLY A 233 11.11 -15.83 10.06
C GLY A 233 12.42 -16.46 10.58
N SER A 234 13.21 -17.11 9.72
CA SER A 234 14.48 -17.78 10.09
C SER A 234 15.71 -16.95 9.70
N ALA A 235 15.69 -15.63 9.96
CA ALA A 235 16.76 -14.71 9.56
C ALA A 235 18.16 -15.12 10.09
N THR A 236 18.25 -15.65 11.30
CA THR A 236 19.52 -16.13 11.88
C THR A 236 20.13 -17.28 11.08
N GLN A 237 19.30 -18.21 10.59
CA GLN A 237 19.79 -19.30 9.73
C GLN A 237 20.25 -18.76 8.37
N ALA A 238 19.53 -17.79 7.81
CA ALA A 238 19.95 -17.12 6.57
C ALA A 238 21.32 -16.47 6.73
N ILE A 239 21.59 -15.78 7.84
CA ILE A 239 22.90 -15.19 8.17
C ILE A 239 23.98 -16.26 8.17
N GLN A 240 23.80 -17.36 8.92
CA GLN A 240 24.82 -18.44 9.02
C GLN A 240 25.21 -19.02 7.65
N ILE A 241 24.21 -19.24 6.79
CA ILE A 241 24.44 -19.78 5.45
C ILE A 241 25.22 -18.79 4.60
N LEU A 242 24.79 -17.52 4.55
CA LEU A 242 25.43 -16.50 3.73
C LEU A 242 26.84 -16.17 4.21
N GLU A 243 27.08 -16.11 5.53
CA GLU A 243 28.43 -15.95 6.09
C GLU A 243 29.35 -17.13 5.72
N THR A 244 28.83 -18.35 5.79
CA THR A 244 29.60 -19.54 5.45
C THR A 244 30.02 -19.52 3.99
N GLN A 245 29.12 -19.16 3.08
CA GLN A 245 29.40 -19.01 1.66
C GLN A 245 30.40 -17.87 1.41
N LEU A 246 30.24 -16.75 2.09
CA LEU A 246 31.09 -15.58 1.92
C LEU A 246 32.55 -15.87 2.40
N ARG A 247 32.70 -16.63 3.50
CA ARG A 247 34.05 -17.04 4.00
C ARG A 247 34.84 -17.94 3.02
N GLN A 248 34.11 -18.69 2.20
CA GLN A 248 34.75 -19.57 1.18
C GLN A 248 35.21 -18.79 -0.06
N SER A 249 34.79 -17.55 -0.20
CA SER A 249 35.07 -16.70 -1.37
C SER A 249 36.16 -15.68 -1.04
N GLN A 250 37.30 -15.75 -1.71
CA GLN A 250 38.41 -14.82 -1.48
C GLN A 250 38.35 -13.55 -2.37
N LYS A 251 37.55 -13.55 -3.43
CA LYS A 251 37.44 -12.46 -4.41
C LYS A 251 36.12 -11.74 -4.29
N LEU A 252 36.16 -10.44 -4.49
CA LEU A 252 34.94 -9.62 -4.58
C LEU A 252 34.46 -9.60 -6.05
N ASP A 253 33.83 -10.67 -6.47
CA ASP A 253 33.20 -10.87 -7.78
C ASP A 253 31.67 -10.66 -7.70
N SER A 254 30.96 -10.81 -8.81
CA SER A 254 29.50 -10.61 -8.89
C SER A 254 28.75 -11.49 -7.89
N THR A 255 29.19 -12.73 -7.64
CA THR A 255 28.57 -13.64 -6.69
C THR A 255 28.73 -13.15 -5.24
N THR A 256 29.94 -12.76 -4.87
CA THR A 256 30.22 -12.25 -3.51
C THR A 256 29.63 -10.88 -3.26
N ILE A 257 29.50 -10.03 -4.28
CA ILE A 257 28.73 -8.77 -4.21
C ILE A 257 27.28 -9.04 -3.86
N GLN A 258 26.63 -9.98 -4.57
CA GLN A 258 25.23 -10.35 -4.30
C GLN A 258 25.08 -10.98 -2.91
N LEU A 259 25.96 -11.92 -2.53
CA LEU A 259 25.93 -12.54 -1.19
C LEU A 259 26.04 -11.50 -0.06
N ARG A 260 26.86 -10.44 -0.24
CA ARG A 260 26.95 -9.34 0.74
C ARG A 260 25.66 -8.54 0.81
N ALA A 261 25.02 -8.26 -0.33
CA ALA A 261 23.74 -7.57 -0.39
C ALA A 261 22.62 -8.39 0.30
N ASP A 262 22.59 -9.70 0.07
CA ASP A 262 21.62 -10.61 0.70
C ASP A 262 21.88 -10.77 2.21
N LEU A 263 23.16 -10.87 2.62
CA LEU A 263 23.56 -10.94 4.03
C LEU A 263 23.18 -9.65 4.78
N ALA A 264 23.38 -8.49 4.17
CA ALA A 264 22.96 -7.22 4.77
C ALA A 264 21.44 -7.19 5.05
N GLN A 265 20.65 -7.68 4.11
CA GLN A 265 19.21 -7.78 4.28
C GLN A 265 18.84 -8.81 5.38
N ALA A 266 19.57 -9.91 5.50
CA ALA A 266 19.36 -10.90 6.56
C ALA A 266 19.73 -10.34 7.94
N TYR A 267 20.86 -9.63 8.09
CA TYR A 267 21.19 -8.89 9.31
C TYR A 267 20.11 -7.85 9.68
N SER A 268 19.63 -7.07 8.70
CA SER A 268 18.55 -6.13 8.93
C SER A 268 17.28 -6.82 9.43
N ALA A 269 16.95 -7.99 8.85
CA ALA A 269 15.78 -8.75 9.26
C ALA A 269 15.88 -9.32 10.68
N SER A 270 17.10 -9.55 11.18
CA SER A 270 17.36 -10.00 12.55
C SER A 270 17.57 -8.83 13.54
N GLY A 271 17.35 -7.58 13.14
CA GLY A 271 17.54 -6.40 13.99
C GLY A 271 18.99 -5.90 14.09
N GLN A 272 19.93 -6.48 13.36
CA GLN A 272 21.36 -6.17 13.42
C GLN A 272 21.74 -5.11 12.37
N LEU A 273 21.18 -3.90 12.49
CA LEU A 273 21.35 -2.84 11.49
C LEU A 273 22.83 -2.43 11.28
N SER A 274 23.61 -2.34 12.36
CA SER A 274 25.03 -1.97 12.25
C SER A 274 25.84 -2.96 11.43
N GLN A 275 25.62 -4.27 11.62
CA GLN A 275 26.22 -5.33 10.82
C GLN A 275 25.74 -5.29 9.37
N ALA A 276 24.42 -5.02 9.16
CA ALA A 276 23.85 -4.88 7.83
C ALA A 276 24.54 -3.78 7.02
N LEU A 277 24.79 -2.62 7.61
CA LEU A 277 25.48 -1.53 6.94
C LEU A 277 26.97 -1.80 6.77
N SER A 278 27.63 -2.40 7.78
CA SER A 278 29.05 -2.72 7.73
C SER A 278 29.41 -3.71 6.60
N ILE A 279 28.60 -4.74 6.38
CA ILE A 279 28.86 -5.74 5.33
C ILE A 279 28.74 -5.15 3.92
N LEU A 280 28.02 -4.02 3.75
CA LEU A 280 27.87 -3.30 2.50
C LEU A 280 29.04 -2.34 2.19
N ASN A 281 29.87 -1.98 3.18
CA ASN A 281 30.95 -1.00 2.97
C ASN A 281 31.89 -1.34 1.81
N PRO A 282 32.34 -2.61 1.60
CA PRO A 282 33.20 -2.94 0.47
C PRO A 282 32.54 -2.76 -0.90
N LEU A 283 31.21 -2.60 -0.96
CA LEU A 283 30.44 -2.39 -2.19
C LEU A 283 30.37 -0.93 -2.60
N ARG A 284 30.59 -0.01 -1.66
CA ARG A 284 30.49 1.44 -1.91
C ARG A 284 31.55 1.92 -2.89
N GLY A 285 31.17 2.78 -3.82
CA GLY A 285 32.06 3.33 -4.85
C GLY A 285 32.42 2.38 -6.00
N ARG A 286 31.89 1.15 -6.00
CA ARG A 286 32.13 0.18 -7.08
C ARG A 286 31.02 0.22 -8.12
N ALA A 287 31.36 0.42 -9.37
CA ALA A 287 30.40 0.47 -10.47
C ALA A 287 29.64 -0.88 -10.68
N ASP A 288 30.34 -2.01 -10.50
CA ASP A 288 29.76 -3.36 -10.63
C ASP A 288 28.84 -3.74 -9.46
N ALA A 289 28.91 -3.03 -8.32
CA ALA A 289 28.10 -3.28 -7.14
C ALA A 289 26.95 -2.25 -6.97
N THR A 290 26.83 -1.23 -7.82
CA THR A 290 25.88 -0.13 -7.64
C THR A 290 24.43 -0.62 -7.54
N LEU A 291 23.99 -1.51 -8.41
CA LEU A 291 22.62 -2.03 -8.40
C LEU A 291 22.32 -2.95 -7.20
N PRO A 292 23.16 -3.97 -6.88
CA PRO A 292 22.97 -4.76 -5.66
C PRO A 292 22.97 -3.92 -4.37
N LEU A 293 23.82 -2.90 -4.30
CA LEU A 293 23.89 -1.99 -3.16
C LEU A 293 22.62 -1.13 -3.06
N ALA A 294 22.14 -0.55 -4.17
CA ALA A 294 20.91 0.23 -4.21
C ALA A 294 19.70 -0.58 -3.72
N ARG A 295 19.57 -1.81 -4.20
CA ARG A 295 18.54 -2.75 -3.78
C ARG A 295 18.61 -3.09 -2.29
N ALA A 296 19.80 -3.37 -1.78
CA ALA A 296 19.98 -3.68 -0.37
C ALA A 296 19.63 -2.49 0.52
N LEU A 297 20.11 -1.28 0.19
CA LEU A 297 19.87 -0.07 0.96
C LEU A 297 18.39 0.33 0.95
N THR A 298 17.71 0.30 -0.21
CA THR A 298 16.28 0.61 -0.27
C THR A 298 15.45 -0.44 0.49
N SER A 299 15.81 -1.72 0.41
CA SER A 299 15.16 -2.78 1.19
C SER A 299 15.35 -2.59 2.69
N ILE A 300 16.57 -2.31 3.15
CA ILE A 300 16.90 -2.06 4.55
C ILE A 300 16.22 -0.78 5.05
N GLY A 301 16.34 0.32 4.30
CA GLY A 301 15.74 1.59 4.64
C GLY A 301 14.21 1.50 4.78
N ARG A 302 13.56 0.79 3.88
CA ARG A 302 12.11 0.52 3.94
C ARG A 302 11.75 -0.33 5.16
N LYS A 303 12.48 -1.43 5.42
CA LYS A 303 12.19 -2.35 6.52
C LYS A 303 12.47 -1.73 7.89
N GLN A 304 13.56 -0.97 8.01
CA GLN A 304 13.98 -0.31 9.25
C GLN A 304 13.42 1.10 9.40
N ARG A 305 12.66 1.60 8.40
CA ARG A 305 12.10 2.96 8.35
C ARG A 305 13.14 4.07 8.52
N ARG A 306 14.29 3.82 7.97
CA ARG A 306 15.39 4.74 7.91
C ARG A 306 15.39 5.46 6.56
N THR A 307 14.79 6.64 6.55
CA THR A 307 14.68 7.48 5.34
C THR A 307 16.06 7.84 4.77
N ASP A 308 17.05 8.05 5.64
CA ASP A 308 18.44 8.32 5.25
C ASP A 308 19.05 7.15 4.45
N ILE A 309 18.88 5.92 4.92
CA ILE A 309 19.37 4.71 4.24
C ILE A 309 18.60 4.49 2.92
N TYR A 310 17.29 4.72 2.94
CA TYR A 310 16.46 4.61 1.75
C TYR A 310 16.90 5.62 0.69
N GLN A 311 17.11 6.86 1.09
CA GLN A 311 17.54 7.95 0.19
C GLN A 311 18.94 7.71 -0.39
N GLU A 312 19.84 7.08 0.36
CA GLU A 312 21.14 6.63 -0.18
C GLU A 312 20.94 5.64 -1.33
N GLY A 313 20.05 4.66 -1.16
CA GLY A 313 19.70 3.71 -2.21
C GLY A 313 19.07 4.37 -3.44
N VAL A 314 18.17 5.34 -3.23
CA VAL A 314 17.57 6.14 -4.31
C VAL A 314 18.62 6.92 -5.10
N THR A 315 19.61 7.49 -4.40
CA THR A 315 20.72 8.22 -5.04
C THR A 315 21.53 7.29 -5.97
N LEU A 316 21.75 6.04 -5.57
CA LEU A 316 22.42 5.04 -6.41
C LEU A 316 21.55 4.66 -7.62
N TYR A 317 20.24 4.53 -7.47
CA TYR A 317 19.33 4.30 -8.58
C TYR A 317 19.35 5.43 -9.62
N ARG A 318 19.48 6.68 -9.20
CA ARG A 318 19.68 7.82 -10.13
C ARG A 318 20.96 7.68 -10.94
N GLN A 319 22.05 7.17 -10.36
CA GLN A 319 23.31 6.93 -11.08
C GLN A 319 23.18 5.81 -12.13
N ILE A 320 22.31 4.83 -11.87
CA ILE A 320 22.05 3.71 -12.77
C ILE A 320 21.18 4.13 -13.95
N LEU A 321 20.23 5.04 -13.72
CA LEU A 321 19.30 5.50 -14.74
C LEU A 321 20.02 6.25 -15.86
N LYS A 322 20.01 5.65 -17.04
CA LYS A 322 20.60 6.19 -18.29
C LYS A 322 19.64 5.95 -19.45
N PRO A 323 19.78 6.66 -20.58
CA PRO A 323 18.88 6.49 -21.73
C PRO A 323 18.78 5.06 -22.27
N ASN A 324 19.81 4.24 -22.07
CA ASN A 324 19.86 2.83 -22.48
C ASN A 324 19.66 1.84 -21.32
N THR A 325 19.13 2.30 -20.20
CA THR A 325 18.76 1.40 -19.07
C THR A 325 17.70 0.40 -19.54
N SER A 326 17.90 -0.88 -19.23
CA SER A 326 16.94 -1.91 -19.65
C SER A 326 15.55 -1.64 -19.05
N PHE A 327 14.50 -2.03 -19.80
CA PHE A 327 13.10 -1.86 -19.41
C PHE A 327 12.84 -2.34 -17.96
N ALA A 328 13.36 -3.50 -17.59
CA ALA A 328 13.15 -4.08 -16.24
C ALA A 328 13.78 -3.21 -15.14
N ILE A 329 14.99 -2.72 -15.34
CA ILE A 329 15.69 -1.87 -14.36
C ILE A 329 15.03 -0.48 -14.32
N ALA A 330 14.68 0.12 -15.46
CA ALA A 330 13.98 1.40 -15.50
C ALA A 330 12.63 1.33 -14.76
N LYS A 331 11.88 0.23 -14.97
CA LYS A 331 10.64 -0.01 -14.23
C LYS A 331 10.88 -0.15 -12.73
N GLU A 332 11.91 -0.89 -12.30
CA GLU A 332 12.30 -1.01 -10.89
C GLU A 332 12.63 0.35 -10.28
N ILE A 333 13.37 1.18 -10.99
CA ILE A 333 13.70 2.54 -10.56
C ILE A 333 12.44 3.38 -10.40
N ALA A 334 11.55 3.37 -11.38
CA ALA A 334 10.28 4.08 -11.31
C ALA A 334 9.42 3.61 -10.12
N ASP A 335 9.37 2.30 -9.86
CA ASP A 335 8.65 1.74 -8.72
C ASP A 335 9.22 2.23 -7.38
N VAL A 336 10.55 2.30 -7.24
CA VAL A 336 11.22 2.85 -6.04
C VAL A 336 11.00 4.35 -5.91
N PHE A 337 11.12 5.11 -6.99
CA PHE A 337 10.92 6.55 -6.99
C PHE A 337 9.47 6.93 -6.65
N SER A 338 8.50 6.15 -7.09
CA SER A 338 7.08 6.39 -6.80
C SER A 338 6.74 6.40 -5.29
N GLU A 339 7.57 5.75 -4.47
CA GLU A 339 7.37 5.68 -3.02
C GLU A 339 7.73 6.98 -2.30
N LEU A 340 8.62 7.81 -2.88
CA LEU A 340 9.04 9.08 -2.29
C LEU A 340 8.30 10.26 -2.94
N PRO A 341 7.61 11.12 -2.17
CA PRO A 341 6.95 12.31 -2.71
C PRO A 341 7.86 13.18 -3.58
N SER A 342 9.12 13.36 -3.16
CA SER A 342 10.12 14.16 -3.89
C SER A 342 10.56 13.55 -5.23
N GLU A 343 10.35 12.26 -5.45
CA GLU A 343 10.79 11.53 -6.65
C GLU A 343 9.64 11.19 -7.60
N ARG A 344 8.39 11.45 -7.21
CA ARG A 344 7.22 11.06 -8.01
C ARG A 344 7.20 11.66 -9.41
N ALA A 345 7.69 12.89 -9.58
CA ALA A 345 7.81 13.49 -10.91
C ALA A 345 8.75 12.69 -11.81
N ALA A 346 9.93 12.32 -11.29
CA ALA A 346 10.88 11.48 -12.02
C ALA A 346 10.30 10.06 -12.30
N ALA A 347 9.54 9.50 -11.35
CA ALA A 347 8.85 8.23 -11.57
C ALA A 347 7.82 8.32 -12.71
N LEU A 348 7.07 9.42 -12.78
CA LEU A 348 6.11 9.68 -13.85
C LEU A 348 6.78 9.71 -15.22
N ASP A 349 7.86 10.47 -15.35
CA ASP A 349 8.63 10.56 -16.60
C ASP A 349 9.14 9.19 -17.06
N ILE A 350 9.62 8.37 -16.14
CA ILE A 350 10.09 7.02 -16.48
C ILE A 350 8.92 6.13 -16.92
N TYR A 351 7.78 6.15 -16.23
CA TYR A 351 6.61 5.38 -16.65
C TYR A 351 6.12 5.79 -18.03
N GLU A 352 6.16 7.07 -18.39
CA GLU A 352 5.80 7.58 -19.71
C GLU A 352 6.77 7.05 -20.77
N GLN A 353 8.08 7.07 -20.52
CA GLN A 353 9.08 6.49 -21.43
C GLN A 353 8.89 4.97 -21.61
N LEU A 354 8.57 4.24 -20.53
CA LEU A 354 8.30 2.81 -20.61
C LEU A 354 7.01 2.52 -21.41
N LEU A 355 6.01 3.38 -21.32
CA LEU A 355 4.77 3.28 -22.10
C LEU A 355 4.99 3.56 -23.58
N GLN A 356 5.99 4.34 -24.00
CA GLN A 356 6.37 4.46 -25.41
C GLN A 356 6.84 3.12 -25.98
N GLN A 357 7.48 2.26 -25.16
CA GLN A 357 7.92 0.91 -25.58
C GLN A 357 6.79 -0.12 -25.49
N GLN A 358 5.87 0.03 -24.53
CA GLN A 358 4.74 -0.86 -24.30
C GLN A 358 3.44 -0.08 -24.09
N PRO A 359 2.85 0.52 -25.14
CA PRO A 359 1.71 1.44 -25.01
C PRO A 359 0.47 0.82 -24.36
N ASN A 360 0.27 -0.48 -24.53
CA ASN A 360 -0.90 -1.21 -24.04
C ASN A 360 -0.67 -1.93 -22.71
N ASN A 361 0.47 -1.67 -22.02
CA ASN A 361 0.75 -2.28 -20.74
C ASN A 361 -0.11 -1.65 -19.64
N ARG A 362 -1.23 -2.30 -19.31
CA ARG A 362 -2.22 -1.81 -18.36
C ARG A 362 -1.62 -1.50 -16.99
N SER A 363 -0.72 -2.36 -16.49
CA SER A 363 -0.08 -2.12 -15.18
C SER A 363 0.75 -0.83 -15.16
N LEU A 364 1.47 -0.51 -16.22
CA LEU A 364 2.21 0.74 -16.35
C LEU A 364 1.28 1.95 -16.48
N ILE A 365 0.19 1.82 -17.27
CA ILE A 365 -0.82 2.88 -17.42
C ILE A 365 -1.41 3.20 -16.04
N LEU A 366 -1.80 2.19 -15.26
CA LEU A 366 -2.36 2.37 -13.92
C LEU A 366 -1.38 3.07 -12.97
N LYS A 367 -0.11 2.66 -12.97
CA LYS A 367 0.95 3.30 -12.15
C LYS A 367 1.15 4.76 -12.55
N ARG A 368 1.23 5.05 -13.85
CA ARG A 368 1.32 6.42 -14.36
C ARG A 368 0.13 7.26 -13.89
N LEU A 369 -1.10 6.76 -14.04
CA LEU A 369 -2.31 7.46 -13.63
C LEU A 369 -2.33 7.75 -12.12
N THR A 370 -1.95 6.76 -11.32
CA THR A 370 -1.87 6.91 -9.86
C THR A 370 -0.90 8.02 -9.46
N ILE A 371 0.31 8.03 -10.05
CA ILE A 371 1.32 9.05 -9.77
C ILE A 371 0.89 10.42 -10.29
N ALA A 372 0.33 10.50 -11.51
CA ALA A 372 -0.16 11.76 -12.07
C ALA A 372 -1.25 12.41 -11.18
N ASN A 373 -2.15 11.59 -10.63
CA ASN A 373 -3.15 12.08 -9.68
C ASN A 373 -2.53 12.53 -8.34
N GLN A 374 -1.54 11.78 -7.83
CA GLN A 374 -0.83 12.16 -6.59
C GLN A 374 -0.02 13.46 -6.73
N LEU A 375 0.42 13.79 -7.94
CA LEU A 375 1.08 15.05 -8.28
C LEU A 375 0.10 16.19 -8.57
N GLY A 376 -1.21 15.90 -8.69
CA GLY A 376 -2.22 16.87 -9.08
C GLY A 376 -2.23 17.19 -10.58
N ASN A 377 -1.53 16.41 -11.42
CA ASN A 377 -1.48 16.60 -12.88
C ASN A 377 -2.80 16.21 -13.56
N ILE A 378 -3.57 15.33 -12.94
CA ILE A 378 -4.92 14.94 -13.34
C ILE A 378 -5.87 15.03 -12.16
N SER A 379 -7.10 15.45 -12.43
CA SER A 379 -8.17 15.49 -11.43
C SER A 379 -8.64 14.07 -11.06
N ARG A 380 -9.32 13.93 -9.94
CA ARG A 380 -9.92 12.65 -9.52
C ARG A 380 -10.95 12.13 -10.56
N ALA A 381 -11.72 13.02 -11.17
CA ALA A 381 -12.70 12.67 -12.19
C ALA A 381 -12.01 12.13 -13.48
N GLU A 382 -10.92 12.76 -13.91
CA GLU A 382 -10.11 12.29 -15.03
C GLU A 382 -9.45 10.95 -14.72
N LEU A 383 -8.92 10.78 -13.50
CA LEU A 383 -8.38 9.50 -13.05
C LEU A 383 -9.44 8.40 -13.18
N GLN A 384 -10.64 8.63 -12.66
CA GLN A 384 -11.74 7.66 -12.69
C GLN A 384 -12.14 7.31 -14.13
N GLN A 385 -12.26 8.30 -15.00
CA GLN A 385 -12.58 8.08 -16.43
C GLN A 385 -11.52 7.22 -17.11
N GLN A 386 -10.24 7.52 -16.91
CA GLN A 386 -9.13 6.77 -17.52
C GLN A 386 -9.00 5.37 -16.93
N LEU A 387 -9.22 5.19 -15.63
CA LEU A 387 -9.22 3.86 -14.99
C LEU A 387 -10.33 2.97 -15.57
N ASN A 388 -11.54 3.49 -15.77
CA ASN A 388 -12.63 2.74 -16.37
C ASN A 388 -12.28 2.26 -17.80
N GLN A 389 -11.63 3.11 -18.61
CA GLN A 389 -11.19 2.73 -19.96
C GLN A 389 -10.14 1.62 -19.97
N VAL A 390 -9.19 1.66 -19.01
CA VAL A 390 -8.09 0.70 -18.93
C VAL A 390 -8.53 -0.64 -18.36
N LEU A 391 -9.49 -0.63 -17.42
CA LEU A 391 -9.91 -1.80 -16.66
C LEU A 391 -11.09 -2.57 -17.29
N GLN A 392 -11.72 -2.04 -18.33
CA GLN A 392 -12.85 -2.70 -18.99
C GLN A 392 -12.55 -2.99 -20.45
N PRO A 393 -12.63 -4.29 -20.90
CA PRO A 393 -12.78 -5.49 -20.05
C PRO A 393 -11.50 -5.87 -19.33
N LEU A 394 -11.62 -6.58 -18.21
CA LEU A 394 -10.45 -7.16 -17.53
C LEU A 394 -9.85 -8.28 -18.41
N PRO A 395 -8.51 -8.46 -18.37
CA PRO A 395 -7.86 -9.55 -19.09
C PRO A 395 -8.18 -10.90 -18.47
N SER A 396 -8.00 -11.98 -19.23
CA SER A 396 -8.13 -13.35 -18.72
C SER A 396 -6.82 -13.91 -18.18
N ASP A 397 -5.69 -13.29 -18.50
CA ASP A 397 -4.37 -13.74 -18.06
C ASP A 397 -4.14 -13.43 -16.57
N LYS A 398 -3.82 -14.47 -15.78
CA LYS A 398 -3.64 -14.35 -14.33
C LYS A 398 -2.46 -13.46 -13.91
N ALA A 399 -1.40 -13.41 -14.72
CA ALA A 399 -0.24 -12.58 -14.40
C ALA A 399 -0.57 -11.09 -14.64
N GLU A 400 -1.31 -10.79 -15.70
CA GLU A 400 -1.80 -9.45 -16.00
C GLU A 400 -2.82 -8.99 -14.95
N LEU A 401 -3.78 -9.85 -14.56
CA LEU A 401 -4.72 -9.58 -13.46
C LEU A 401 -3.99 -9.26 -12.14
N ARG A 402 -2.94 -10.01 -11.80
CA ARG A 402 -2.13 -9.74 -10.62
C ARG A 402 -1.37 -8.42 -10.72
N ALA A 403 -0.81 -8.11 -11.89
CA ALA A 403 -0.13 -6.84 -12.13
C ALA A 403 -1.09 -5.65 -11.98
N ILE A 404 -2.32 -5.78 -12.46
CA ILE A 404 -3.41 -4.81 -12.29
C ILE A 404 -3.74 -4.67 -10.79
N ALA A 405 -3.97 -5.76 -10.09
CA ALA A 405 -4.27 -5.76 -8.66
C ALA A 405 -3.19 -5.01 -7.85
N THR A 406 -1.92 -5.33 -8.10
CA THR A 406 -0.78 -4.66 -7.46
C THR A 406 -0.72 -3.16 -7.79
N ALA A 407 -1.10 -2.77 -9.01
CA ALA A 407 -1.14 -1.35 -9.40
C ALA A 407 -2.31 -0.58 -8.78
N LEU A 408 -3.43 -1.26 -8.47
CA LEU A 408 -4.62 -0.65 -7.83
C LEU A 408 -4.49 -0.51 -6.30
N VAL A 409 -3.73 -1.39 -5.65
CA VAL A 409 -3.52 -1.35 -4.19
C VAL A 409 -3.02 0.01 -3.67
N PRO A 410 -2.11 0.76 -4.33
CA PRO A 410 -1.66 2.08 -3.89
C PRO A 410 -2.70 3.20 -3.99
N LEU A 411 -3.84 2.98 -4.66
CA LEU A 411 -4.93 3.96 -4.69
C LEU A 411 -5.55 4.07 -3.29
N ASP A 412 -5.35 5.21 -2.64
CA ASP A 412 -5.83 5.45 -1.28
C ASP A 412 -6.25 6.92 -1.11
N PRO A 413 -7.49 7.19 -0.73
CA PRO A 413 -8.56 6.21 -0.52
C PRO A 413 -9.00 5.54 -1.84
N PRO A 414 -9.45 4.28 -1.78
CA PRO A 414 -9.94 3.59 -2.98
C PRO A 414 -11.22 4.27 -3.49
N ASP A 415 -11.39 4.27 -4.80
CA ASP A 415 -12.60 4.80 -5.43
C ASP A 415 -13.73 3.75 -5.32
N PRO A 416 -14.91 4.09 -4.74
CA PRO A 416 -16.05 3.18 -4.68
C PRO A 416 -16.50 2.66 -6.05
N ALA A 417 -16.37 3.44 -7.12
CA ALA A 417 -16.68 3.01 -8.48
C ALA A 417 -15.83 1.82 -8.98
N LEU A 418 -14.68 1.57 -8.36
CA LEU A 418 -13.83 0.43 -8.66
C LEU A 418 -14.18 -0.83 -7.88
N LEU A 419 -15.18 -0.82 -7.00
CA LEU A 419 -15.60 -1.99 -6.23
C LEU A 419 -15.85 -3.22 -7.11
N PRO A 420 -16.55 -3.15 -8.27
CA PRO A 420 -16.74 -4.31 -9.15
C PRO A 420 -15.42 -4.87 -9.69
N VAL A 421 -14.42 -4.01 -9.94
CA VAL A 421 -13.10 -4.43 -10.41
C VAL A 421 -12.34 -5.17 -9.31
N TYR A 422 -12.30 -4.63 -8.09
CA TYR A 422 -11.69 -5.31 -6.93
C TYR A 422 -12.34 -6.68 -6.69
N GLN A 423 -13.67 -6.75 -6.73
CA GLN A 423 -14.41 -8.01 -6.56
C GLN A 423 -14.11 -9.01 -7.68
N SER A 424 -14.02 -8.56 -8.93
CA SER A 424 -13.67 -9.40 -10.07
C SER A 424 -12.26 -9.98 -9.96
N LEU A 425 -11.29 -9.19 -9.50
CA LEU A 425 -9.92 -9.65 -9.24
C LEU A 425 -9.87 -10.69 -8.12
N ILE A 426 -10.62 -10.48 -7.02
CA ILE A 426 -10.73 -11.43 -5.92
C ILE A 426 -11.38 -12.73 -6.41
N ASN A 427 -12.49 -12.66 -7.15
CA ASN A 427 -13.21 -13.82 -7.69
C ASN A 427 -12.38 -14.60 -8.71
N ALA A 428 -11.49 -13.93 -9.45
CA ALA A 428 -10.52 -14.57 -10.33
C ALA A 428 -9.39 -15.29 -9.59
N GLY A 429 -9.39 -15.26 -8.26
CA GLY A 429 -8.38 -15.90 -7.41
C GLY A 429 -7.02 -15.21 -7.47
N VAL A 430 -6.99 -13.90 -7.67
CA VAL A 430 -5.74 -13.13 -7.62
C VAL A 430 -5.25 -13.10 -6.17
N ASP A 431 -4.07 -13.66 -5.93
CA ASP A 431 -3.43 -13.67 -4.61
C ASP A 431 -2.79 -12.30 -4.31
N GLU A 432 -3.64 -11.34 -3.95
CA GLU A 432 -3.27 -10.00 -3.48
C GLU A 432 -4.18 -9.62 -2.29
N PRO A 433 -3.76 -9.95 -1.06
CA PRO A 433 -4.58 -9.77 0.15
C PRO A 433 -5.07 -8.34 0.37
N PHE A 434 -4.28 -7.33 -0.04
CA PHE A 434 -4.66 -5.92 0.13
C PHE A 434 -5.88 -5.49 -0.70
N LEU A 435 -6.31 -6.27 -1.70
CA LEU A 435 -7.60 -6.03 -2.37
C LEU A 435 -8.77 -6.12 -1.37
N LEU A 436 -8.75 -7.11 -0.48
CA LEU A 436 -9.76 -7.27 0.57
C LEU A 436 -9.75 -6.06 1.54
N PHE A 437 -8.57 -5.55 1.86
CA PHE A 437 -8.43 -4.34 2.67
C PHE A 437 -9.06 -3.12 1.97
N ARG A 438 -8.82 -2.93 0.67
CA ARG A 438 -9.43 -1.84 -0.12
C ARG A 438 -10.94 -1.99 -0.24
N VAL A 439 -11.43 -3.20 -0.44
CA VAL A 439 -12.88 -3.49 -0.45
C VAL A 439 -13.51 -3.14 0.90
N ALA A 440 -12.87 -3.47 2.02
CA ALA A 440 -13.34 -3.06 3.35
C ALA A 440 -13.41 -1.53 3.50
N GLN A 441 -12.39 -0.80 3.02
CA GLN A 441 -12.40 0.66 3.03
C GLN A 441 -13.57 1.23 2.21
N ILE A 442 -13.85 0.67 1.02
CA ILE A 442 -14.98 1.09 0.18
C ILE A 442 -16.31 0.85 0.92
N PHE A 443 -16.50 -0.32 1.51
CA PHE A 443 -17.73 -0.59 2.27
C PHE A 443 -17.88 0.33 3.49
N ILE A 444 -16.77 0.71 4.14
CA ILE A 444 -16.80 1.74 5.19
C ILE A 444 -17.23 3.09 4.61
N GLN A 445 -16.68 3.50 3.46
CA GLN A 445 -17.05 4.77 2.81
C GLN A 445 -18.55 4.82 2.47
N GLU A 446 -19.10 3.72 1.98
CA GLU A 446 -20.51 3.56 1.62
C GLU A 446 -21.44 3.26 2.82
N ASN A 447 -20.90 3.28 4.05
CA ASN A 447 -21.61 2.95 5.29
C ASN A 447 -22.24 1.53 5.32
N GLN A 448 -21.69 0.60 4.53
CA GLN A 448 -22.11 -0.81 4.50
C GLN A 448 -21.30 -1.61 5.54
N LEU A 449 -21.52 -1.32 6.83
CA LEU A 449 -20.64 -1.72 7.92
C LEU A 449 -20.52 -3.25 8.09
N ASP A 450 -21.61 -4.00 7.87
CA ASP A 450 -21.55 -5.46 7.97
C ASP A 450 -20.72 -6.11 6.86
N LYS A 451 -20.80 -5.59 5.63
CA LYS A 451 -19.94 -6.04 4.53
C LYS A 451 -18.49 -5.64 4.78
N ALA A 452 -18.26 -4.48 5.37
CA ALA A 452 -16.92 -4.05 5.77
C ALA A 452 -16.29 -5.02 6.77
N LYS A 453 -17.03 -5.44 7.81
CA LYS A 453 -16.59 -6.44 8.79
C LYS A 453 -16.24 -7.77 8.12
N GLN A 454 -17.07 -8.24 7.19
CA GLN A 454 -16.80 -9.47 6.45
C GLN A 454 -15.51 -9.37 5.61
N ALA A 455 -15.30 -8.25 4.93
CA ALA A 455 -14.09 -8.02 4.14
C ALA A 455 -12.83 -7.92 5.03
N VAL A 456 -12.92 -7.26 6.20
CA VAL A 456 -11.82 -7.23 7.18
C VAL A 456 -11.53 -8.64 7.71
N ALA A 457 -12.54 -9.42 8.06
CA ALA A 457 -12.37 -10.80 8.53
C ALA A 457 -11.71 -11.68 7.46
N ALA A 458 -12.12 -11.55 6.19
CA ALA A 458 -11.49 -12.24 5.07
C ALA A 458 -10.02 -11.82 4.90
N TYR A 459 -9.70 -10.52 5.06
CA TYR A 459 -8.33 -10.05 5.06
C TYR A 459 -7.50 -10.65 6.20
N GLN A 460 -8.02 -10.64 7.43
CA GLN A 460 -7.36 -11.19 8.61
C GLN A 460 -7.14 -12.71 8.51
N ALA A 461 -7.94 -13.43 7.74
CA ALA A 461 -7.77 -14.86 7.47
C ALA A 461 -6.57 -15.15 6.53
N THR A 462 -6.04 -14.16 5.82
CA THR A 462 -4.86 -14.32 4.96
C THR A 462 -3.56 -14.38 5.76
N SER A 463 -2.52 -14.97 5.20
CA SER A 463 -1.18 -15.02 5.83
C SER A 463 -0.59 -13.63 6.13
N VAL A 464 -0.93 -12.62 5.34
CA VAL A 464 -0.51 -11.23 5.54
C VAL A 464 -1.38 -10.56 6.59
N GLY A 465 -2.70 -10.66 6.46
CA GLY A 465 -3.67 -9.98 7.31
C GLY A 465 -3.68 -10.49 8.76
N SER A 466 -3.35 -11.77 8.99
CA SER A 466 -3.31 -12.38 10.33
C SER A 466 -2.31 -11.71 11.29
N SER A 467 -1.27 -11.07 10.76
CA SER A 467 -0.24 -10.37 11.54
C SER A 467 -0.25 -8.85 11.33
N ASP A 468 -1.18 -8.34 10.51
CA ASP A 468 -1.26 -6.93 10.15
C ASP A 468 -2.24 -6.18 11.06
N LEU A 469 -1.68 -5.38 11.97
CA LEU A 469 -2.44 -4.56 12.90
C LEU A 469 -3.18 -3.39 12.22
N THR A 470 -2.91 -3.09 10.95
CA THR A 470 -3.64 -2.02 10.24
C THR A 470 -5.13 -2.34 10.07
N SER A 471 -5.49 -3.63 10.07
CA SER A 471 -6.89 -4.07 10.08
C SER A 471 -7.66 -3.61 11.32
N GLU A 472 -6.99 -3.42 12.46
CA GLU A 472 -7.62 -2.90 13.68
C GLU A 472 -8.05 -1.43 13.52
N LEU A 473 -7.36 -0.64 12.66
CA LEU A 473 -7.81 0.72 12.33
C LEU A 473 -9.16 0.72 11.61
N LEU A 474 -9.36 -0.24 10.68
CA LEU A 474 -10.63 -0.37 9.97
C LEU A 474 -11.75 -0.79 10.93
N LEU A 475 -11.49 -1.75 11.82
CA LEU A 475 -12.45 -2.18 12.82
C LEU A 475 -12.79 -1.05 13.80
N ALA A 476 -11.79 -0.27 14.23
CA ALA A 476 -12.02 0.90 15.07
C ALA A 476 -12.92 1.95 14.39
N GLU A 477 -12.72 2.18 13.09
CA GLU A 477 -13.57 3.09 12.32
C GLU A 477 -14.99 2.55 12.14
N ILE A 478 -15.15 1.24 11.91
CA ILE A 478 -16.46 0.59 11.87
C ILE A 478 -17.18 0.78 13.19
N GLU A 479 -16.52 0.48 14.32
CA GLU A 479 -17.10 0.64 15.66
C GLU A 479 -17.46 2.11 15.98
N ARG A 480 -16.61 3.04 15.54
CA ARG A 480 -16.91 4.48 15.67
C ARG A 480 -18.21 4.85 14.92
N ARG A 481 -18.40 4.33 13.70
CA ARG A 481 -19.61 4.57 12.91
C ARG A 481 -20.85 3.91 13.49
N GLU A 482 -20.68 2.79 14.18
CA GLU A 482 -21.70 2.13 14.96
C GLU A 482 -21.97 2.82 16.31
N ASN A 483 -21.35 3.98 16.58
CA ASN A 483 -21.39 4.70 17.85
C ASN A 483 -20.87 3.90 19.07
N LYS A 484 -20.05 2.86 18.83
CA LYS A 484 -19.39 2.04 19.87
C LYS A 484 -18.04 2.67 20.24
N LEU A 485 -18.07 3.90 20.80
CA LEU A 485 -16.88 4.72 20.96
C LEU A 485 -15.82 4.08 21.89
N GLU A 486 -16.24 3.40 22.97
CA GLU A 486 -15.29 2.73 23.89
C GLU A 486 -14.65 1.50 23.24
N ALA A 487 -15.39 0.71 22.46
CA ALA A 487 -14.83 -0.41 21.71
C ALA A 487 -13.79 0.09 20.71
N SER A 488 -14.11 1.14 19.97
CA SER A 488 -13.19 1.81 19.04
C SER A 488 -11.92 2.32 19.76
N ALA A 489 -12.05 2.97 20.91
CA ALA A 489 -10.92 3.41 21.73
C ALA A 489 -10.02 2.23 22.13
N THR A 490 -10.63 1.13 22.57
CA THR A 490 -9.91 -0.10 22.96
C THR A 490 -9.07 -0.65 21.82
N ARG A 491 -9.55 -0.61 20.58
CA ARG A 491 -8.78 -1.05 19.41
C ARG A 491 -7.55 -0.17 19.17
N TYR A 492 -7.70 1.15 19.23
CA TYR A 492 -6.55 2.04 19.12
C TYR A 492 -5.53 1.79 20.24
N GLN A 493 -5.99 1.59 21.48
CA GLN A 493 -5.10 1.25 22.60
C GLN A 493 -4.38 -0.09 22.40
N LYS A 494 -5.06 -1.11 21.86
CA LYS A 494 -4.44 -2.39 21.48
C LYS A 494 -3.30 -2.20 20.48
N ILE A 495 -3.50 -1.37 19.47
CA ILE A 495 -2.43 -1.02 18.49
C ILE A 495 -1.26 -0.38 19.24
N LEU A 496 -1.51 0.61 20.10
CA LEU A 496 -0.47 1.34 20.82
C LEU A 496 0.33 0.45 21.80
N GLN A 497 -0.33 -0.51 22.45
CA GLN A 497 0.31 -1.48 23.35
C GLN A 497 1.23 -2.47 22.62
N SER A 498 0.99 -2.74 21.34
CA SER A 498 1.80 -3.66 20.54
C SER A 498 3.15 -3.09 20.10
N GLN A 499 3.52 -1.88 20.53
CA GLN A 499 4.71 -1.16 20.10
C GLN A 499 4.79 -1.09 18.55
N PRO A 500 3.79 -0.52 17.90
CA PRO A 500 3.72 -0.49 16.47
C PRO A 500 4.83 0.41 15.91
N ASN A 501 4.95 0.40 14.62
CA ASN A 501 5.79 1.37 13.94
C ASN A 501 5.25 2.81 14.09
N LEU A 502 6.11 3.80 13.90
CA LEU A 502 5.79 5.22 14.11
C LEU A 502 4.55 5.69 13.32
N ASP A 503 4.36 5.20 12.09
CA ASP A 503 3.23 5.61 11.26
C ASP A 503 1.90 5.03 11.77
N LEU A 504 1.91 3.75 12.14
CA LEU A 504 0.74 3.11 12.74
C LEU A 504 0.48 3.66 14.14
N GLU A 505 1.54 3.95 14.90
CA GLU A 505 1.44 4.63 16.20
C GLU A 505 0.77 6.00 16.06
N ASN A 506 1.27 6.84 15.15
CA ASN A 506 0.69 8.16 14.90
C ASN A 506 -0.76 8.07 14.41
N SER A 507 -1.06 7.09 13.55
CA SER A 507 -2.44 6.86 13.08
C SER A 507 -3.36 6.44 14.23
N ALA A 508 -2.90 5.56 15.11
CA ALA A 508 -3.65 5.12 16.27
C ALA A 508 -3.87 6.27 17.29
N TRP A 509 -2.85 7.09 17.55
CA TRP A 509 -3.00 8.28 18.40
C TRP A 509 -3.99 9.28 17.82
N ARG A 510 -3.92 9.59 16.52
CA ARG A 510 -4.89 10.48 15.85
C ARG A 510 -6.30 9.92 15.90
N GLY A 511 -6.46 8.61 15.66
CA GLY A 511 -7.75 7.94 15.78
C GLY A 511 -8.32 8.02 17.19
N LEU A 512 -7.50 7.72 18.21
CA LEU A 512 -7.90 7.81 19.61
C LEU A 512 -8.28 9.24 19.99
N ALA A 513 -7.53 10.25 19.55
CA ALA A 513 -7.88 11.67 19.77
C ALA A 513 -9.25 12.00 19.17
N GLY A 514 -9.56 11.49 17.96
CA GLY A 514 -10.88 11.64 17.33
C GLY A 514 -12.01 11.00 18.15
N ILE A 515 -11.76 9.83 18.75
CA ILE A 515 -12.72 9.18 19.65
C ILE A 515 -12.90 10.01 20.93
N ARG A 516 -11.81 10.48 21.57
CA ARG A 516 -11.90 11.33 22.76
C ARG A 516 -12.64 12.64 22.47
N LEU A 517 -12.45 13.21 21.28
CA LEU A 517 -13.24 14.37 20.83
C LEU A 517 -14.72 14.02 20.69
N ALA A 518 -15.08 12.88 20.09
CA ALA A 518 -16.47 12.43 19.97
C ALA A 518 -17.12 12.17 21.35
N GLN A 519 -16.34 11.77 22.33
CA GLN A 519 -16.75 11.62 23.73
C GLN A 519 -16.74 12.94 24.52
N GLN A 520 -16.39 14.06 23.87
CA GLN A 520 -16.18 15.39 24.49
C GLN A 520 -15.10 15.44 25.59
N ARG A 521 -14.20 14.45 25.58
CA ARG A 521 -13.03 14.38 26.46
C ARG A 521 -11.92 15.25 25.87
N TYR A 522 -12.16 16.57 25.81
CA TYR A 522 -11.29 17.52 25.09
C TYR A 522 -9.86 17.54 25.66
N ASP A 523 -9.70 17.46 26.98
CA ASP A 523 -8.39 17.50 27.61
C ASP A 523 -7.52 16.31 27.21
N GLU A 524 -8.10 15.11 27.15
CA GLU A 524 -7.40 13.92 26.71
C GLU A 524 -7.05 14.00 25.21
N ALA A 525 -7.98 14.50 24.39
CA ALA A 525 -7.71 14.71 22.97
C ALA A 525 -6.55 15.69 22.76
N ILE A 526 -6.52 16.80 23.52
CA ILE A 526 -5.42 17.79 23.48
C ILE A 526 -4.10 17.16 23.96
N ALA A 527 -4.11 16.39 25.08
CA ALA A 527 -2.92 15.72 25.57
C ALA A 527 -2.34 14.72 24.56
N ILE A 528 -3.17 14.02 23.78
CA ILE A 528 -2.73 13.15 22.68
C ILE A 528 -2.02 13.98 21.60
N TYR A 529 -2.58 15.11 21.19
CA TYR A 529 -1.94 15.98 20.21
C TYR A 529 -0.65 16.60 20.74
N ASP A 530 -0.56 16.95 22.05
CA ASP A 530 0.66 17.42 22.69
C ASP A 530 1.77 16.35 22.65
N ARG A 531 1.41 15.07 22.88
CA ARG A 531 2.34 13.95 22.72
C ARG A 531 2.85 13.81 21.27
N LEU A 532 1.97 13.94 20.28
CA LEU A 532 2.36 13.91 18.86
C LEU A 532 3.30 15.07 18.52
N LEU A 533 3.04 16.26 19.06
CA LEU A 533 3.90 17.43 18.87
C LEU A 533 5.26 17.28 19.59
N ALA A 534 5.33 16.59 20.74
CA ALA A 534 6.60 16.34 21.41
C ALA A 534 7.57 15.53 20.53
N SER A 535 7.03 14.61 19.72
CA SER A 535 7.81 13.82 18.76
C SER A 535 8.14 14.61 17.48
N ASN A 536 7.33 15.58 17.09
CA ASN A 536 7.52 16.41 15.89
C ASN A 536 7.03 17.85 16.11
N PRO A 537 7.83 18.71 16.83
CA PRO A 537 7.38 20.02 17.29
C PRO A 537 7.02 21.03 16.18
N ASN A 538 7.54 20.83 14.98
CA ASN A 538 7.34 21.72 13.84
C ASN A 538 6.24 21.24 12.87
N ASP A 539 5.55 20.15 13.17
CA ASP A 539 4.47 19.65 12.34
C ASP A 539 3.23 20.54 12.44
N LEU A 540 3.05 21.38 11.42
CA LEU A 540 1.93 22.32 11.34
C LEU A 540 0.58 21.62 11.21
N GLN A 541 0.53 20.43 10.62
CA GLN A 541 -0.70 19.65 10.51
C GLN A 541 -1.18 19.17 11.89
N ILE A 542 -0.25 18.67 12.71
CA ILE A 542 -0.57 18.30 14.10
C ILE A 542 -1.01 19.53 14.91
N LYS A 543 -0.32 20.67 14.71
CA LYS A 543 -0.70 21.94 15.36
C LYS A 543 -2.12 22.38 14.97
N LEU A 544 -2.51 22.28 13.70
CA LEU A 544 -3.85 22.60 13.25
C LEU A 544 -4.91 21.72 13.92
N GLY A 545 -4.69 20.41 13.98
CA GLY A 545 -5.61 19.47 14.64
C GLY A 545 -5.79 19.79 16.13
N ARG A 546 -4.67 20.02 16.85
CA ARG A 546 -4.70 20.47 18.23
C ARG A 546 -5.47 21.78 18.43
N THR A 547 -5.20 22.74 17.53
CA THR A 547 -5.81 24.07 17.58
C THR A 547 -7.33 24.00 17.39
N ALA A 548 -7.80 23.17 16.47
CA ALA A 548 -9.24 22.99 16.24
C ALA A 548 -9.94 22.46 17.51
N ILE A 549 -9.35 21.48 18.19
CA ILE A 549 -9.91 20.90 19.43
C ILE A 549 -9.82 21.92 20.58
N ALA A 550 -8.69 22.61 20.75
CA ALA A 550 -8.51 23.59 21.80
C ALA A 550 -9.47 24.80 21.66
N TYR A 551 -9.74 25.22 20.42
CA TYR A 551 -10.73 26.24 20.14
C TYR A 551 -12.15 25.75 20.43
N GLN A 552 -12.51 24.54 20.02
CA GLN A 552 -13.80 23.94 20.32
C GLN A 552 -14.03 23.78 21.84
N ALA A 553 -12.98 23.45 22.56
CA ALA A 553 -12.97 23.37 24.04
C ALA A 553 -12.93 24.74 24.74
N GLN A 554 -12.97 25.85 24.00
CA GLN A 554 -12.87 27.23 24.53
C GLN A 554 -11.59 27.52 25.34
N LYS A 555 -10.50 26.77 25.08
CA LYS A 555 -9.20 26.93 25.75
C LYS A 555 -8.28 27.94 25.07
N ILE A 556 -8.58 28.32 23.86
CA ILE A 556 -7.88 29.34 23.08
C ILE A 556 -8.88 30.27 22.40
N SER A 557 -8.45 31.48 22.13
CA SER A 557 -9.25 32.50 21.40
C SER A 557 -9.30 32.23 19.89
N GLU A 558 -10.27 32.86 19.20
CA GLU A 558 -10.33 32.85 17.74
C GLU A 558 -9.04 33.39 17.11
N ALA A 559 -8.45 34.46 17.70
CA ALA A 559 -7.24 35.08 17.19
C ALA A 559 -6.03 34.12 17.24
N GLU A 560 -5.90 33.34 18.31
CA GLU A 560 -4.85 32.32 18.42
C GLU A 560 -5.04 31.20 17.41
N ALA A 561 -6.28 30.76 17.20
CA ALA A 561 -6.61 29.75 16.21
C ALA A 561 -6.36 30.25 14.76
N GLU A 562 -6.72 31.49 14.46
CA GLU A 562 -6.40 32.13 13.18
C GLU A 562 -4.90 32.30 12.95
N ALA A 563 -4.12 32.58 13.98
CA ALA A 563 -2.66 32.70 13.85
C ALA A 563 -2.02 31.39 13.36
N VAL A 564 -2.45 30.25 13.90
CA VAL A 564 -1.96 28.92 13.46
C VAL A 564 -2.41 28.60 12.02
N LEU A 565 -3.67 28.92 11.69
CA LEU A 565 -4.18 28.75 10.33
C LEU A 565 -3.37 29.59 9.31
N ASN A 566 -3.14 30.87 9.63
CA ASN A 566 -2.37 31.77 8.78
C ASN A 566 -0.92 31.34 8.64
N GLN A 567 -0.29 30.84 9.71
CA GLN A 567 1.05 30.27 9.65
C GLN A 567 1.11 29.10 8.66
N TRP A 568 0.13 28.21 8.69
CA TRP A 568 0.05 27.09 7.76
C TRP A 568 -0.13 27.57 6.31
N LEU A 569 -1.06 28.51 6.07
CA LEU A 569 -1.33 29.06 4.73
C LEU A 569 -0.10 29.73 4.11
N GLN A 570 0.76 30.37 4.92
CA GLN A 570 1.99 31.01 4.45
C GLN A 570 3.09 30.02 4.07
N THR A 571 3.13 28.84 4.71
CA THR A 571 4.25 27.87 4.56
C THR A 571 3.94 26.74 3.59
N GLN A 572 2.69 26.54 3.21
CA GLN A 572 2.24 25.47 2.31
C GLN A 572 1.58 26.05 1.04
N PRO A 573 2.36 26.62 0.09
CA PRO A 573 1.84 27.10 -1.18
C PRO A 573 1.49 25.90 -2.09
N GLY A 574 0.21 25.54 -2.16
CA GLY A 574 -0.27 24.47 -3.05
C GLY A 574 -1.73 24.12 -2.77
N ASN A 575 -2.35 23.36 -3.67
CA ASN A 575 -3.74 22.97 -3.57
C ASN A 575 -3.99 21.73 -2.69
N ASN A 576 -2.98 21.24 -1.96
CA ASN A 576 -3.12 20.06 -1.11
C ASN A 576 -3.43 20.47 0.33
N PHE A 577 -4.70 20.63 0.65
CA PHE A 577 -5.18 20.99 1.98
C PHE A 577 -5.46 19.72 2.81
N PRO A 578 -4.79 19.53 3.97
CA PRO A 578 -5.07 18.41 4.86
C PRO A 578 -6.43 18.59 5.57
N SER A 579 -7.00 17.49 6.05
CA SER A 579 -8.29 17.46 6.74
C SER A 579 -8.34 18.38 7.98
N GLU A 580 -7.22 18.61 8.63
CA GLU A 580 -7.10 19.48 9.79
C GLU A 580 -7.38 20.95 9.46
N VAL A 581 -7.06 21.40 8.25
CA VAL A 581 -7.45 22.74 7.77
C VAL A 581 -8.97 22.83 7.63
N PHE A 582 -9.58 21.85 6.98
CA PHE A 582 -11.05 21.79 6.84
C PHE A 582 -11.73 21.79 8.21
N ASN A 583 -11.20 21.00 9.15
CA ASN A 583 -11.74 20.92 10.50
C ASN A 583 -11.63 22.26 11.25
N LEU A 584 -10.44 22.90 11.22
CA LEU A 584 -10.24 24.19 11.89
C LEU A 584 -11.12 25.27 11.27
N VAL A 585 -11.13 25.37 9.94
CA VAL A 585 -11.93 26.36 9.20
C VAL A 585 -13.44 26.15 9.43
N GLY A 586 -13.87 24.89 9.48
CA GLY A 586 -15.27 24.54 9.79
C GLY A 586 -15.65 24.79 11.25
N THR A 587 -14.71 24.77 12.19
CA THR A 587 -14.94 25.05 13.61
C THR A 587 -14.99 26.54 13.92
N LEU A 588 -14.13 27.35 13.27
CA LEU A 588 -14.10 28.79 13.43
C LEU A 588 -15.42 29.44 12.93
N PRO A 589 -15.84 30.56 13.51
CA PRO A 589 -17.08 31.25 13.09
C PRO A 589 -16.98 31.76 11.63
N ALA A 590 -18.12 31.99 10.99
CA ALA A 590 -18.14 32.50 9.63
C ALA A 590 -17.54 33.92 9.55
N SER A 591 -16.52 34.10 8.71
CA SER A 591 -15.77 35.37 8.56
C SER A 591 -15.55 35.70 7.09
N GLU A 592 -15.76 36.98 6.72
CA GLU A 592 -15.49 37.49 5.38
C GLU A 592 -14.04 37.35 4.97
N LYS A 593 -13.11 37.42 5.92
CA LYS A 593 -11.68 37.23 5.69
C LYS A 593 -11.34 35.81 5.16
N ARG A 594 -12.22 34.84 5.44
CA ARG A 594 -12.06 33.45 5.06
C ARG A 594 -12.92 33.01 3.86
N GLU A 595 -13.66 33.95 3.22
CA GLU A 595 -14.57 33.63 2.11
C GLU A 595 -13.85 32.97 0.92
N SER A 596 -12.69 33.50 0.52
CA SER A 596 -11.86 32.90 -0.54
C SER A 596 -11.37 31.50 -0.17
N LEU A 597 -10.98 31.29 1.09
CA LEU A 597 -10.56 29.98 1.59
C LEU A 597 -11.72 28.98 1.59
N TYR A 598 -12.95 29.38 1.99
CA TYR A 598 -14.12 28.51 1.88
C TYR A 598 -14.34 28.04 0.44
N ASN A 599 -14.27 28.93 -0.53
CA ASN A 599 -14.42 28.57 -1.94
C ASN A 599 -13.33 27.61 -2.43
N THR A 600 -12.08 27.84 -2.02
CA THR A 600 -10.94 26.95 -2.35
C THR A 600 -11.13 25.55 -1.75
N LEU A 601 -11.50 25.49 -0.47
CA LEU A 601 -11.72 24.19 0.20
C LEU A 601 -12.91 23.43 -0.41
N LEU A 602 -13.98 24.12 -0.75
CA LEU A 602 -15.18 23.53 -1.35
C LEU A 602 -14.99 23.15 -2.83
N ALA A 603 -14.01 23.73 -3.52
CA ALA A 603 -13.60 23.24 -4.84
C ALA A 603 -12.91 21.88 -4.76
N ILE A 604 -12.26 21.57 -3.62
CA ILE A 604 -11.57 20.30 -3.36
C ILE A 604 -12.55 19.24 -2.79
N ASP A 605 -13.35 19.64 -1.81
CA ASP A 605 -14.36 18.79 -1.16
C ASP A 605 -15.71 19.53 -1.09
N PRO A 606 -16.51 19.44 -2.17
CA PRO A 606 -17.79 20.15 -2.26
C PRO A 606 -18.81 19.77 -1.18
N ASP A 607 -18.68 18.58 -0.61
CA ASP A 607 -19.63 18.01 0.37
C ASP A 607 -19.18 18.20 1.83
N HIS A 608 -18.12 18.98 2.07
CA HIS A 608 -17.63 19.21 3.43
C HIS A 608 -18.59 20.10 4.24
N THR A 609 -19.49 19.45 4.97
CA THR A 609 -20.60 20.08 5.69
C THR A 609 -20.22 21.28 6.57
N PRO A 610 -19.19 21.23 7.46
CA PRO A 610 -18.84 22.37 8.29
C PRO A 610 -18.38 23.60 7.49
N VAL A 611 -17.58 23.42 6.44
CA VAL A 611 -17.12 24.53 5.59
C VAL A 611 -18.28 25.11 4.77
N GLN A 612 -19.15 24.24 4.22
CA GLN A 612 -20.38 24.67 3.55
C GLN A 612 -21.25 25.53 4.46
N LEU A 613 -21.46 25.10 5.71
CA LEU A 613 -22.23 25.86 6.68
C LEU A 613 -21.62 27.26 6.90
N ARG A 614 -20.32 27.38 7.08
CA ARG A 614 -19.66 28.70 7.27
C ARG A 614 -19.82 29.60 6.07
N ARG A 615 -19.65 29.06 4.86
CA ARG A 615 -19.90 29.83 3.63
C ARG A 615 -21.35 30.30 3.53
N LEU A 616 -22.30 29.42 3.80
CA LEU A 616 -23.73 29.73 3.72
C LEU A 616 -24.17 30.73 4.82
N GLN A 617 -23.61 30.63 6.04
CA GLN A 617 -23.80 31.63 7.09
C GLN A 617 -23.31 33.01 6.67
N LEU A 618 -22.22 33.08 5.90
CA LEU A 618 -21.72 34.34 5.36
C LEU A 618 -22.65 34.92 4.29
N ILE A 619 -23.13 34.07 3.37
CA ILE A 619 -24.13 34.46 2.37
C ILE A 619 -25.42 34.92 3.06
N ALA A 620 -25.88 34.21 4.09
CA ALA A 620 -27.08 34.51 4.83
C ALA A 620 -27.06 35.90 5.57
N LYS A 621 -25.87 36.38 5.94
CA LYS A 621 -25.69 37.73 6.47
C LYS A 621 -26.01 38.81 5.42
N ARG A 622 -25.79 38.53 4.13
CA ARG A 622 -26.03 39.44 3.01
C ARG A 622 -27.40 39.20 2.39
N ASP A 623 -27.76 37.95 2.12
CA ASP A 623 -29.05 37.54 1.57
C ASP A 623 -29.46 36.17 2.17
N PRO A 624 -30.37 36.20 3.16
CA PRO A 624 -30.90 34.99 3.79
C PRO A 624 -31.67 34.06 2.83
N ASN A 625 -32.31 34.62 1.81
CA ASN A 625 -33.10 33.81 0.87
C ASN A 625 -32.18 33.07 -0.09
N GLN A 626 -31.16 33.74 -0.63
CA GLN A 626 -30.13 33.11 -1.47
C GLN A 626 -29.44 31.96 -0.73
N ALA A 627 -29.10 32.12 0.56
CA ALA A 627 -28.48 31.06 1.33
C ALA A 627 -29.40 29.84 1.46
N LEU A 628 -30.70 30.03 1.67
CA LEU A 628 -31.67 28.93 1.73
C LEU A 628 -31.86 28.25 0.37
N GLU A 629 -31.93 29.02 -0.73
CA GLU A 629 -31.99 28.46 -2.09
C GLU A 629 -30.79 27.54 -2.40
N LEU A 630 -29.61 28.02 -2.07
CA LEU A 630 -28.39 27.20 -2.26
C LEU A 630 -28.38 25.88 -1.46
N VAL A 631 -28.96 25.88 -0.26
CA VAL A 631 -29.13 24.64 0.52
C VAL A 631 -30.15 23.72 -0.14
N GLU A 632 -31.26 24.26 -0.67
CA GLU A 632 -32.24 23.45 -1.40
C GLU A 632 -31.64 22.83 -2.67
N GLU A 633 -30.76 23.55 -3.39
CA GLU A 633 -30.01 22.97 -4.50
C GLU A 633 -29.09 21.82 -4.09
N LEU A 634 -28.43 21.94 -2.92
CA LEU A 634 -27.62 20.86 -2.39
C LEU A 634 -28.45 19.61 -2.07
N ILE A 635 -29.64 19.81 -1.49
CA ILE A 635 -30.61 18.74 -1.22
C ILE A 635 -31.11 18.11 -2.53
N ALA A 636 -31.44 18.94 -3.52
CA ALA A 636 -31.94 18.45 -4.81
C ALA A 636 -30.93 17.61 -5.59
N ARG A 637 -29.64 17.90 -5.46
CA ARG A 637 -28.56 17.10 -6.09
C ARG A 637 -28.45 15.68 -5.55
N ASN A 638 -28.65 15.50 -4.25
CA ASN A 638 -28.63 14.19 -3.60
C ASN A 638 -29.62 14.18 -2.43
N PRO A 639 -30.91 13.86 -2.67
CA PRO A 639 -31.95 13.91 -1.64
C PRO A 639 -31.73 12.90 -0.50
N ASP A 640 -30.97 11.83 -0.71
CA ASP A 640 -30.71 10.82 0.31
C ASP A 640 -29.54 11.19 1.24
N ASN A 641 -28.71 12.17 0.84
CA ASN A 641 -27.63 12.67 1.68
C ASN A 641 -28.21 13.55 2.81
N ILE A 642 -28.01 13.11 4.08
CA ILE A 642 -28.51 13.84 5.25
C ILE A 642 -27.74 15.13 5.57
N SER A 643 -26.50 15.28 5.08
CA SER A 643 -25.65 16.43 5.42
C SER A 643 -26.24 17.79 5.03
N PRO A 644 -26.81 17.99 3.82
CA PRO A 644 -27.46 19.24 3.47
C PRO A 644 -28.68 19.60 4.37
N TYR A 645 -29.39 18.58 4.89
CA TYR A 645 -30.48 18.84 5.83
C TYR A 645 -29.99 19.35 7.19
N PHE A 646 -28.82 18.87 7.68
CA PHE A 646 -28.16 19.45 8.85
C PHE A 646 -27.80 20.92 8.58
N ILE A 647 -27.19 21.22 7.42
CA ILE A 647 -26.86 22.61 7.04
C ILE A 647 -28.11 23.47 7.03
N LYS A 648 -29.21 22.97 6.44
CA LYS A 648 -30.51 23.68 6.42
C LYS A 648 -31.03 23.96 7.83
N GLY A 649 -30.97 22.99 8.71
CA GLY A 649 -31.39 23.12 10.11
C GLY A 649 -30.57 24.17 10.86
N GLU A 650 -29.26 24.11 10.79
CA GLU A 650 -28.34 25.06 11.44
C GLU A 650 -28.46 26.48 10.87
N LEU A 651 -28.61 26.59 9.55
CA LEU A 651 -28.84 27.88 8.90
C LEU A 651 -30.18 28.49 9.35
N ALA A 652 -31.24 27.68 9.39
CA ALA A 652 -32.55 28.09 9.84
C ALA A 652 -32.52 28.53 11.33
N LEU A 653 -31.77 27.87 12.19
CA LEU A 653 -31.52 28.30 13.58
C LEU A 653 -30.83 29.66 13.64
N THR A 654 -29.76 29.84 12.84
CA THR A 654 -29.05 31.11 12.73
C THR A 654 -30.00 32.25 12.34
N LEU A 655 -30.97 31.95 11.48
CA LEU A 655 -32.02 32.89 11.02
C LEU A 655 -33.25 32.95 11.94
N LYS A 656 -33.23 32.22 13.07
CA LYS A 656 -34.35 32.10 14.03
C LYS A 656 -35.65 31.54 13.41
N LYS A 657 -35.54 30.78 12.29
CA LYS A 657 -36.64 30.10 11.61
C LYS A 657 -36.84 28.69 12.21
N TYR A 658 -37.27 28.59 13.45
CA TYR A 658 -37.31 27.35 14.24
C TYR A 658 -38.13 26.23 13.60
N GLU A 659 -39.26 26.57 12.95
CA GLU A 659 -40.08 25.54 12.29
C GLU A 659 -39.39 24.95 11.07
N LEU A 660 -38.68 25.77 10.29
CA LEU A 660 -37.86 25.31 9.17
C LEU A 660 -36.70 24.39 9.66
N ALA A 661 -36.08 24.75 10.78
CA ALA A 661 -35.07 23.92 11.42
C ALA A 661 -35.66 22.57 11.83
N SER A 662 -36.83 22.58 12.48
CA SER A 662 -37.53 21.34 12.87
C SER A 662 -37.87 20.45 11.69
N GLN A 663 -38.34 21.05 10.57
CA GLN A 663 -38.61 20.28 9.34
C GLN A 663 -37.37 19.63 8.76
N ALA A 664 -36.26 20.35 8.72
CA ALA A 664 -35.01 19.85 8.22
C ALA A 664 -34.51 18.64 9.05
N TYR A 665 -34.51 18.74 10.37
CA TYR A 665 -34.09 17.65 11.24
C TYR A 665 -35.05 16.44 11.23
N ARG A 666 -36.38 16.69 11.10
CA ARG A 666 -37.34 15.59 10.89
C ARG A 666 -37.13 14.88 9.58
N ALA A 667 -36.73 15.56 8.51
CA ALA A 667 -36.40 14.92 7.23
C ALA A 667 -35.19 13.97 7.34
N ILE A 668 -34.25 14.29 8.24
CA ILE A 668 -33.16 13.35 8.59
C ILE A 668 -33.71 12.10 9.29
N LEU A 669 -34.57 12.29 10.30
CA LEU A 669 -35.17 11.19 11.06
C LEU A 669 -36.10 10.29 10.23
N GLN A 670 -36.67 10.80 9.13
CA GLN A 670 -37.42 9.98 8.17
C GLN A 670 -36.52 9.01 7.42
N ARG A 671 -35.23 9.33 7.23
CA ARG A 671 -34.22 8.50 6.56
C ARG A 671 -33.46 7.64 7.56
N GLU A 672 -33.10 8.23 8.68
CA GLU A 672 -32.32 7.62 9.75
C GLU A 672 -33.06 7.85 11.10
N PRO A 673 -34.01 7.00 11.49
CA PRO A 673 -34.85 7.19 12.69
C PRO A 673 -34.09 7.25 14.01
N GLU A 674 -32.88 6.68 14.06
CA GLU A 674 -32.02 6.64 15.24
C GLU A 674 -30.84 7.62 15.15
N ASN A 675 -30.87 8.59 14.24
CA ASN A 675 -29.80 9.58 14.12
C ASN A 675 -29.73 10.48 15.35
N ILE A 676 -28.78 10.22 16.23
CA ILE A 676 -28.59 10.95 17.50
C ILE A 676 -28.40 12.44 17.27
N GLY A 677 -27.65 12.86 16.25
CA GLY A 677 -27.43 14.26 15.92
C GLY A 677 -28.74 15.02 15.62
N ALA A 678 -29.59 14.40 14.82
CA ALA A 678 -30.92 15.01 14.49
C ALA A 678 -31.86 15.04 15.68
N LEU A 679 -31.86 13.98 16.52
CA LEU A 679 -32.65 13.98 17.76
C LEU A 679 -32.18 15.05 18.73
N MET A 680 -30.88 15.19 18.94
CA MET A 680 -30.27 16.23 19.78
C MET A 680 -30.61 17.63 19.27
N ALA A 681 -30.49 17.86 17.97
CA ALA A 681 -30.81 19.15 17.33
C ALA A 681 -32.30 19.51 17.49
N LEU A 682 -33.23 18.56 17.26
CA LEU A 682 -34.64 18.77 17.50
C LEU A 682 -34.95 19.06 18.96
N GLY A 683 -34.35 18.35 19.89
CA GLY A 683 -34.44 18.62 21.32
C GLY A 683 -34.00 20.05 21.63
N GLY A 684 -32.90 20.54 21.07
CA GLY A 684 -32.41 21.91 21.21
C GLY A 684 -33.33 22.95 20.63
N VAL A 685 -33.88 22.70 19.43
CA VAL A 685 -34.90 23.59 18.83
C VAL A 685 -36.11 23.72 19.73
N LYS A 686 -36.65 22.60 20.23
CA LYS A 686 -37.80 22.56 21.11
C LYS A 686 -37.54 23.24 22.47
N PHE A 687 -36.34 23.04 23.00
CA PHE A 687 -35.91 23.74 24.21
C PHE A 687 -35.87 25.25 24.00
N THR A 688 -35.31 25.73 22.88
CA THR A 688 -35.27 27.17 22.54
C THR A 688 -36.67 27.77 22.36
N GLN A 689 -37.64 26.99 21.86
CA GLN A 689 -39.03 27.36 21.73
C GLN A 689 -39.79 27.25 23.07
N GLN A 690 -39.13 26.88 24.19
CA GLN A 690 -39.74 26.61 25.50
C GLN A 690 -40.76 25.46 25.50
N LEU A 691 -40.70 24.59 24.48
CA LEU A 691 -41.54 23.38 24.38
C LEU A 691 -40.82 22.22 25.11
N TYR A 692 -40.67 22.40 26.43
CA TYR A 692 -39.79 21.54 27.26
C TYR A 692 -40.19 20.06 27.27
N LEU A 693 -41.50 19.76 27.21
CA LEU A 693 -41.96 18.36 27.18
C LEU A 693 -41.61 17.67 25.86
N GLU A 694 -41.71 18.39 24.73
CA GLU A 694 -41.28 17.88 23.44
C GLU A 694 -39.72 17.68 23.41
N ALA A 695 -38.97 18.63 23.93
CA ALA A 695 -37.53 18.53 24.05
C ALA A 695 -37.13 17.30 24.87
N LYS A 696 -37.84 17.04 25.99
CA LYS A 696 -37.61 15.86 26.85
C LYS A 696 -37.76 14.57 26.06
N THR A 697 -38.77 14.46 25.20
CA THR A 697 -39.01 13.26 24.39
C THR A 697 -37.84 12.94 23.50
N TYR A 698 -37.28 13.95 22.82
CA TYR A 698 -36.09 13.75 21.94
C TYR A 698 -34.86 13.38 22.71
N TYR A 699 -34.55 14.03 23.83
CA TYR A 699 -33.36 13.68 24.63
C TYR A 699 -33.50 12.31 25.31
N THR A 700 -34.72 11.94 25.74
CA THR A 700 -34.97 10.59 26.26
C THR A 700 -34.74 9.53 25.18
N ARG A 701 -35.19 9.78 23.94
CA ARG A 701 -34.96 8.87 22.82
C ARG A 701 -33.45 8.69 22.53
N VAL A 702 -32.67 9.77 22.66
CA VAL A 702 -31.20 9.66 22.56
C VAL A 702 -30.64 8.71 23.60
N LEU A 703 -31.12 8.78 24.86
CA LEU A 703 -30.64 7.90 25.93
C LEU A 703 -31.15 6.46 25.82
N GLU A 704 -32.27 6.21 25.14
CA GLU A 704 -32.70 4.86 24.79
C GLU A 704 -31.74 4.20 23.77
N ILE A 705 -31.20 4.99 22.83
CA ILE A 705 -30.24 4.55 21.82
C ILE A 705 -28.83 4.46 22.43
N SER A 706 -28.43 5.46 23.21
CA SER A 706 -27.11 5.58 23.82
C SER A 706 -27.24 6.07 25.26
N PRO A 707 -27.36 5.18 26.25
CA PRO A 707 -27.60 5.53 27.65
C PRO A 707 -26.52 6.41 28.29
N GLY A 708 -25.28 6.33 27.79
CA GLY A 708 -24.16 7.13 28.24
C GLY A 708 -23.98 8.49 27.54
N TYR A 709 -24.92 8.92 26.67
CA TYR A 709 -24.71 10.13 25.89
C TYR A 709 -24.77 11.39 26.76
N LEU A 710 -23.59 11.95 27.05
CA LEU A 710 -23.38 13.00 28.05
C LEU A 710 -24.25 14.25 27.82
N ASP A 711 -24.32 14.74 26.57
CA ASP A 711 -25.10 15.96 26.26
C ASP A 711 -26.58 15.75 26.43
N ALA A 712 -27.12 14.58 26.10
CA ALA A 712 -28.55 14.33 26.36
C ALA A 712 -28.84 14.30 27.87
N ARG A 713 -27.94 13.73 28.67
CA ARG A 713 -28.07 13.75 30.15
C ARG A 713 -27.97 15.16 30.72
N LYS A 714 -26.99 15.96 30.25
CA LYS A 714 -26.88 17.39 30.62
C LYS A 714 -28.12 18.15 30.23
N ASN A 715 -28.62 18.01 28.99
CA ASN A 715 -29.78 18.72 28.52
C ASN A 715 -31.08 18.33 29.26
N LEU A 716 -31.18 17.05 29.68
CA LEU A 716 -32.29 16.63 30.57
C LEU A 716 -32.21 17.25 31.95
N ALA A 717 -31.01 17.41 32.51
CA ALA A 717 -30.83 18.12 33.78
C ALA A 717 -31.21 19.61 33.64
N GLU A 718 -30.78 20.28 32.55
CA GLU A 718 -31.22 21.68 32.27
C GLU A 718 -32.73 21.77 32.06
N LEU A 719 -33.34 20.80 31.39
CA LEU A 719 -34.81 20.74 31.24
C LEU A 719 -35.52 20.62 32.58
N ASN A 720 -35.02 19.81 33.51
CA ASN A 720 -35.61 19.71 34.85
C ASN A 720 -35.50 21.04 35.60
N ALA A 721 -34.40 21.76 35.45
CA ALA A 721 -34.29 23.12 36.00
C ALA A 721 -35.29 24.08 35.38
N ALA A 722 -35.50 24.05 34.06
CA ALA A 722 -36.47 24.88 33.32
C ALA A 722 -37.93 24.49 33.64
N LEU A 723 -38.20 23.23 33.97
CA LEU A 723 -39.50 22.72 34.40
C LEU A 723 -39.80 22.93 35.91
N ASP A 724 -39.04 23.78 36.57
CA ASP A 724 -39.18 24.09 37.99
C ASP A 724 -38.89 22.88 38.94
N GLN A 725 -37.99 22.00 38.52
CA GLN A 725 -37.53 20.87 39.29
C GLN A 725 -36.03 20.99 39.60
N PRO A 726 -35.61 22.08 40.26
CA PRO A 726 -34.18 22.38 40.41
C PRO A 726 -33.43 21.38 41.30
N PHE A 727 -34.11 20.71 42.26
CA PHE A 727 -33.50 19.65 43.08
C PHE A 727 -33.09 18.44 42.25
N THR A 728 -33.98 17.99 41.38
CA THR A 728 -33.69 16.88 40.43
C THR A 728 -32.57 17.25 39.49
N ALA A 729 -32.53 18.50 38.99
CA ALA A 729 -31.44 18.98 38.14
C ALA A 729 -30.08 18.95 38.89
N VAL A 730 -30.03 19.45 40.12
CA VAL A 730 -28.81 19.43 40.94
C VAL A 730 -28.32 18.00 41.19
N GLU A 731 -29.20 17.05 41.52
CA GLU A 731 -28.82 15.64 41.71
C GLU A 731 -28.26 15.03 40.43
N GLN A 732 -28.88 15.31 39.27
CA GLN A 732 -28.40 14.81 38.00
C GLN A 732 -27.03 15.39 37.62
N PHE A 733 -26.81 16.67 37.80
CA PHE A 733 -25.52 17.30 37.54
C PHE A 733 -24.42 16.79 38.50
N LYS A 734 -24.75 16.59 39.78
CA LYS A 734 -23.80 16.00 40.75
C LYS A 734 -23.42 14.57 40.34
N ALA A 735 -24.37 13.76 39.93
CA ALA A 735 -24.12 12.42 39.44
C ALA A 735 -23.19 12.43 38.19
N LEU A 736 -23.45 13.32 37.24
CA LEU A 736 -22.61 13.49 36.04
C LEU A 736 -21.20 13.93 36.43
N ASN A 737 -21.07 14.84 37.39
CA ASN A 737 -19.78 15.34 37.83
C ASN A 737 -18.96 14.26 38.55
N ALA A 738 -19.61 13.45 39.39
CA ALA A 738 -18.97 12.34 40.11
C ALA A 738 -18.51 11.23 39.15
N GLU A 739 -19.28 10.90 38.12
CA GLU A 739 -18.89 9.97 37.07
C GLU A 739 -17.64 10.46 36.32
N GLN A 740 -17.65 11.75 35.93
CA GLN A 740 -16.54 12.35 35.23
C GLN A 740 -15.28 12.44 36.10
N GLU A 741 -15.44 12.76 37.40
CA GLU A 741 -14.34 12.78 38.37
C GLU A 741 -13.76 11.37 38.57
N ALA A 742 -14.60 10.34 38.61
CA ALA A 742 -14.14 8.95 38.71
C ALA A 742 -13.35 8.51 37.46
N GLU A 743 -13.69 9.03 36.28
CA GLU A 743 -12.99 8.71 35.02
C GLU A 743 -11.71 9.53 34.80
N THR A 744 -11.73 10.83 35.14
CA THR A 744 -10.68 11.79 34.78
C THR A 744 -9.79 12.22 35.98
N GLY A 745 -10.19 11.86 37.21
CA GLY A 745 -9.54 12.28 38.43
C GLY A 745 -9.86 13.73 38.86
N THR A 746 -10.67 14.46 38.12
CA THR A 746 -11.07 15.85 38.40
C THR A 746 -12.53 16.12 38.01
N PRO A 747 -13.27 16.89 38.87
CA PRO A 747 -14.64 17.28 38.52
C PRO A 747 -14.67 18.26 37.32
N ASN A 748 -15.77 18.25 36.58
CA ASN A 748 -15.95 19.17 35.46
C ASN A 748 -16.26 20.58 35.99
N PRO A 749 -15.41 21.60 35.71
CA PRO A 749 -15.60 22.94 36.25
C PRO A 749 -16.96 23.58 35.84
N GLN A 750 -17.43 23.36 34.59
CA GLN A 750 -18.67 23.89 34.11
C GLN A 750 -19.90 23.27 34.79
N ILE A 751 -19.84 21.95 35.06
CA ILE A 751 -20.91 21.26 35.79
C ILE A 751 -20.91 21.71 37.26
N THR A 752 -19.73 21.86 37.86
CA THR A 752 -19.57 22.34 39.24
C THR A 752 -20.17 23.73 39.40
N ASP A 753 -19.79 24.65 38.55
CA ASP A 753 -20.31 26.02 38.50
C ASP A 753 -21.84 26.04 38.33
N ARG A 754 -22.36 25.19 37.44
CA ARG A 754 -23.81 25.08 37.22
C ARG A 754 -24.55 24.55 38.44
N VAL A 755 -24.01 23.57 39.13
CA VAL A 755 -24.57 23.07 40.42
C VAL A 755 -24.63 24.18 41.46
N GLU A 756 -23.53 24.91 41.64
CA GLU A 756 -23.49 26.05 42.57
C GLU A 756 -24.56 27.11 42.28
N HIS A 757 -24.72 27.49 41.00
CA HIS A 757 -25.76 28.43 40.59
C HIS A 757 -27.16 27.93 40.92
N LEU A 758 -27.46 26.65 40.62
CA LEU A 758 -28.79 26.09 40.91
C LEU A 758 -29.03 25.96 42.42
N GLU A 759 -28.04 25.65 43.23
CA GLU A 759 -28.14 25.61 44.69
C GLU A 759 -28.41 27.00 45.27
N VAL A 760 -27.75 28.03 44.74
CA VAL A 760 -28.02 29.43 45.13
C VAL A 760 -29.45 29.82 44.76
N ASP A 761 -29.95 29.49 43.58
CA ASP A 761 -31.33 29.76 43.15
C ASP A 761 -32.36 29.04 44.02
N ILE A 762 -32.09 27.81 44.45
CA ILE A 762 -32.93 27.07 45.40
C ILE A 762 -32.99 27.81 46.74
N LEU A 763 -31.84 28.27 47.23
CA LEU A 763 -31.77 29.02 48.49
C LEU A 763 -32.54 30.35 48.42
N LYS A 764 -32.38 31.09 47.33
CA LYS A 764 -33.13 32.32 47.06
C LYS A 764 -34.65 32.09 47.05
N ARG A 765 -35.14 31.07 46.39
CA ARG A 765 -36.56 30.68 46.36
C ARG A 765 -37.11 30.31 47.74
N ARG A 766 -36.27 29.84 48.66
CA ARG A 766 -36.61 29.58 50.06
C ARG A 766 -36.53 30.82 50.95
N GLY A 767 -36.31 32.00 50.35
CA GLY A 767 -36.19 33.27 51.10
C GLY A 767 -34.80 33.46 51.74
N PHE A 768 -33.83 32.67 51.36
CA PHE A 768 -32.45 32.81 51.87
C PHE A 768 -31.67 33.77 50.95
N GLN A 769 -31.20 34.89 51.51
CA GLN A 769 -30.40 35.85 50.77
C GLN A 769 -28.92 35.57 51.04
N PRO A 770 -28.12 35.21 50.03
CA PRO A 770 -26.69 34.94 50.18
C PRO A 770 -25.95 36.16 50.77
N TYR A 771 -24.97 35.96 51.62
CA TYR A 771 -24.30 37.05 52.35
C TYR A 771 -23.57 38.04 51.43
N TRP A 772 -23.12 37.59 50.22
CA TRP A 772 -22.49 38.48 49.23
C TRP A 772 -23.46 39.40 48.49
N GLU A 773 -24.76 39.18 48.58
CA GLU A 773 -25.78 40.07 48.04
C GLU A 773 -26.33 41.05 49.08
N ARG A 774 -25.81 41.03 50.30
CA ARG A 774 -26.27 41.86 51.41
C ARG A 774 -25.59 43.23 51.49
N TYR A 775 -24.65 43.55 50.61
CA TYR A 775 -23.87 44.79 50.58
C TYR A 775 -23.95 45.52 49.27
#